data_158d4699b929ef442644804064bba32b
#
_entry.id   158d4699b929ef442644804064bba32b
#
_cell.length_a   1.000
_cell.length_b   1.000
_cell.length_c   1.000
_cell.angle_alpha   90.00
_cell.angle_beta   90.00
_cell.angle_gamma   90.00
#
_symmetry.space_group_name_H-M   'P 1'
#
loop_
_entity.id
_entity.type
_entity.pdbx_description
1 polymer ?
#
loop_
_entity_poly.entity_id
_entity_poly.type
_entity_poly.pdbx_seq_one_letter_code
_entity_poly.pdbx_strand_id
1 'polypeptide(L)'
;MSNTPIHGPADRTFHGSKLRNELERSAIDAAERRQNLSAPVDGAIEGNYVVFESFPGIDLALNTLDPRQGKTHPELRAVRDIATNDDEIIESATVFVPTGTMKYFIDRITAYLETVDKKKPRSSNFVDRIQAIKSASVESLWTDPPEQFPTVGQTTWWEVWLRRRDGGEVDRLRTFAEAANLQVGRQTLGFGDRTVVLLRGTVEQIGSAVDVLDDLAELRLPHNPTQFLADGDGIEQQQWVDDLVGRLEPAEIGSPTVCIVDSGVYWEHPLLRGSIDQTDCQVADPTWPAHDDQGHGTEMAGLALLGDVGDAVASKGPVRLTHRLESAKILPPPPGNNDPELYGAVTAEAVNYVEIEAPDGHRVYSLAVTARWNTTPTPGETSTVYGQPTSWSTTLDALAVGRRVLNEDGDLIFLQQTDEPTPRLFCVSAGNVPREKWQDDHLTRSVLEPVEDPAQAWNVLTVGAYTQYDTMTGAPPGFNDWTPVAPRGELSPLSRTSAAFSRQWPQKPEVVLEGGNIARSPDGTDFDSPPNLQLLTTKAVIPPSFSSRSFTTTHATSAATAQAASLAASITAAYPSLWPETIRALLVHSAEWTPAMNAQFAADNKKTARTALLRQYGMGVPDLGRATRSATDALTLVAEDVIHPFLDGKMREIHYHALPWPSDILADLGDAPVRLRVTLSYFIEPNPARRGWRRRYSYASHGLRFDIRRATESTSDFEKRINQKALAEDELRPASADDTGEWFFGTRQQQAPGSLHSDIWTGSAADLAQRGAIAVYPVTGWWKENPGRDRSSDGARYSVVVSIETPGQDVDIWTPVAQMIGVPIEIQT
;
A
#
# COMPACT_ATOMS: atom_id res chain seq x y z
N MET A 1 9.76 -32.12 36.86
CA MET A 1 9.46 -31.57 38.23
C MET A 1 10.70 -31.80 39.06
N SER A 2 11.47 -30.74 39.28
CA SER A 2 12.67 -30.80 40.15
C SER A 2 12.23 -30.84 41.59
N ASN A 3 12.59 -31.91 42.29
CA ASN A 3 12.30 -32.12 43.75
C ASN A 3 13.38 -31.39 44.56
N THR A 4 13.65 -30.14 44.35
CA THR A 4 14.53 -29.35 45.18
C THR A 4 13.87 -29.10 46.54
N PRO A 5 14.47 -29.46 47.67
CA PRO A 5 13.87 -29.20 48.98
C PRO A 5 13.80 -27.69 49.20
N ILE A 6 12.60 -27.16 49.36
CA ILE A 6 12.38 -25.75 49.64
C ILE A 6 12.69 -25.54 51.10
N HIS A 7 13.75 -24.78 51.41
CA HIS A 7 13.99 -24.25 52.75
C HIS A 7 13.10 -22.99 52.87
N GLY A 8 12.03 -23.11 53.69
CA GLY A 8 11.18 -21.95 53.98
C GLY A 8 11.99 -20.76 54.55
N PRO A 9 11.42 -19.54 54.41
CA PRO A 9 12.09 -18.33 54.87
C PRO A 9 12.52 -18.40 56.36
N ALA A 10 13.65 -17.82 56.73
CA ALA A 10 14.23 -17.87 58.06
C ALA A 10 13.29 -17.27 59.15
N ASP A 11 12.57 -16.19 58.83
CA ASP A 11 11.47 -15.63 59.63
C ASP A 11 10.15 -15.73 58.92
N ARG A 12 9.41 -16.76 59.32
CA ARG A 12 8.12 -17.07 58.68
C ARG A 12 7.04 -16.00 58.98
N THR A 13 7.04 -15.43 60.19
CA THR A 13 6.06 -14.42 60.61
C THR A 13 6.28 -13.12 59.87
N PHE A 14 7.53 -12.70 59.77
CA PHE A 14 7.91 -11.53 58.98
C PHE A 14 7.58 -11.72 57.49
N HIS A 15 7.92 -12.86 56.92
CA HIS A 15 7.69 -13.15 55.49
C HIS A 15 6.20 -13.18 55.17
N GLY A 16 5.39 -13.94 55.88
CA GLY A 16 3.95 -14.00 55.65
C GLY A 16 3.25 -12.64 55.84
N SER A 17 3.69 -11.87 56.86
CA SER A 17 3.15 -10.52 57.08
C SER A 17 3.54 -9.56 55.99
N LYS A 18 4.79 -9.65 55.48
CA LYS A 18 5.25 -8.88 54.32
C LYS A 18 4.37 -9.14 53.09
N LEU A 19 4.18 -10.40 52.71
CA LEU A 19 3.37 -10.77 51.52
C LEU A 19 1.90 -10.35 51.66
N ARG A 20 1.33 -10.43 52.87
CA ARG A 20 -0.03 -9.94 53.13
C ARG A 20 -0.12 -8.42 52.91
N ASN A 21 0.82 -7.64 53.46
CA ASN A 21 0.83 -6.21 53.32
C ASN A 21 1.05 -5.79 51.84
N GLU A 22 1.92 -6.49 51.10
CA GLU A 22 2.16 -6.28 49.68
C GLU A 22 0.91 -6.53 48.82
N LEU A 23 0.18 -7.61 49.12
CA LEU A 23 -1.07 -7.94 48.45
C LEU A 23 -2.17 -6.88 48.73
N GLU A 24 -2.33 -6.47 49.97
CA GLU A 24 -3.28 -5.42 50.39
C GLU A 24 -2.93 -4.07 49.77
N ARG A 25 -1.62 -3.72 49.69
CA ARG A 25 -1.14 -2.49 49.03
C ARG A 25 -1.42 -2.54 47.54
N SER A 26 -1.18 -3.64 46.85
CA SER A 26 -1.47 -3.77 45.42
C SER A 26 -2.93 -3.47 45.07
N ALA A 27 -3.86 -3.82 45.97
CA ALA A 27 -5.27 -3.50 45.79
C ALA A 27 -5.58 -1.99 45.94
N ILE A 28 -4.91 -1.34 46.92
CA ILE A 28 -5.06 0.09 47.13
C ILE A 28 -4.52 0.88 45.97
N ASP A 29 -3.28 0.56 45.52
CA ASP A 29 -2.60 1.22 44.38
C ASP A 29 -3.44 1.12 43.11
N ALA A 30 -4.04 -0.04 42.85
CA ALA A 30 -4.91 -0.23 41.65
C ALA A 30 -6.22 0.56 41.76
N ALA A 31 -6.80 0.66 42.96
CA ALA A 31 -8.01 1.46 43.19
C ALA A 31 -7.72 2.98 42.98
N GLU A 32 -6.57 3.47 43.46
CA GLU A 32 -6.13 4.86 43.25
C GLU A 32 -5.89 5.18 41.77
N ARG A 33 -5.23 4.29 41.06
CA ARG A 33 -5.03 4.48 39.59
C ARG A 33 -6.34 4.59 38.84
N ARG A 34 -7.31 3.70 39.14
CA ARG A 34 -8.65 3.72 38.52
C ARG A 34 -9.44 4.98 38.77
N GLN A 35 -9.30 5.62 39.94
CA GLN A 35 -9.97 6.89 40.24
C GLN A 35 -9.51 8.03 39.34
N ASN A 36 -8.29 7.94 38.79
CA ASN A 36 -7.69 8.95 37.92
C ASN A 36 -7.90 8.68 36.41
N LEU A 37 -8.53 7.56 36.06
CA LEU A 37 -8.76 7.17 34.65
C LEU A 37 -10.16 7.55 34.16
N SER A 38 -10.27 7.78 32.86
CA SER A 38 -11.53 7.97 32.12
C SER A 38 -12.46 6.76 32.29
N ALA A 39 -13.75 6.93 32.11
CA ALA A 39 -14.87 6.02 32.38
C ALA A 39 -14.58 4.50 32.25
N PRO A 40 -15.20 3.66 33.11
CA PRO A 40 -15.08 2.22 33.03
C PRO A 40 -15.59 1.69 31.68
N VAL A 41 -14.94 0.65 31.16
CA VAL A 41 -15.38 -0.03 29.93
C VAL A 41 -16.57 -0.92 30.27
N ASP A 42 -17.68 -0.74 29.55
CA ASP A 42 -18.90 -1.52 29.79
C ASP A 42 -18.66 -3.02 29.53
N GLY A 43 -19.14 -3.87 30.44
CA GLY A 43 -18.98 -5.32 30.37
C GLY A 43 -17.63 -5.86 30.90
N ALA A 44 -16.66 -5.01 31.26
CA ALA A 44 -15.43 -5.43 31.92
C ALA A 44 -15.69 -5.83 33.37
N ILE A 45 -14.99 -6.90 33.85
CA ILE A 45 -15.06 -7.35 35.25
C ILE A 45 -14.11 -6.47 36.06
N GLU A 46 -14.64 -5.88 37.12
CA GLU A 46 -13.80 -5.12 38.03
C GLU A 46 -12.85 -6.05 38.82
N GLY A 47 -11.56 -5.75 38.79
CA GLY A 47 -10.52 -6.55 39.41
C GLY A 47 -9.15 -5.88 39.30
N ASN A 48 -8.11 -6.55 39.77
CA ASN A 48 -6.74 -6.07 39.76
C ASN A 48 -5.80 -7.10 39.15
N TYR A 49 -4.80 -6.67 38.42
CA TYR A 49 -3.66 -7.51 38.05
C TYR A 49 -2.61 -7.46 39.16
N VAL A 50 -2.19 -8.63 39.65
CA VAL A 50 -1.23 -8.81 40.73
C VAL A 50 -0.11 -9.73 40.24
N VAL A 51 1.13 -9.35 40.49
CA VAL A 51 2.33 -10.11 40.14
C VAL A 51 2.85 -10.85 41.36
N PHE A 52 3.09 -12.15 41.23
CA PHE A 52 3.74 -13.01 42.18
C PHE A 52 5.12 -13.38 41.64
N GLU A 53 6.19 -13.05 42.38
CA GLU A 53 7.58 -13.40 42.02
C GLU A 53 8.10 -14.48 42.94
N SER A 54 8.79 -15.47 42.38
CA SER A 54 9.44 -16.54 43.13
C SER A 54 10.76 -16.08 43.74
N PHE A 55 11.28 -16.87 44.67
CA PHE A 55 12.69 -16.80 44.98
C PHE A 55 13.53 -17.32 43.79
N PRO A 56 14.76 -16.81 43.62
CA PRO A 56 15.67 -17.31 42.58
C PRO A 56 15.83 -18.84 42.67
N GLY A 57 15.77 -19.50 41.53
CA GLY A 57 15.90 -20.96 41.40
C GLY A 57 14.71 -21.79 41.95
N ILE A 58 13.60 -21.15 42.33
CA ILE A 58 12.39 -21.83 42.88
C ILE A 58 11.19 -21.52 41.99
N ASP A 59 10.52 -22.54 41.46
CA ASP A 59 9.29 -22.39 40.65
C ASP A 59 8.10 -21.99 41.55
N LEU A 60 7.22 -21.14 41.07
CA LEU A 60 5.93 -20.85 41.71
C LEU A 60 4.98 -22.06 41.65
N ALA A 61 4.07 -22.14 42.58
CA ALA A 61 3.00 -23.14 42.54
C ALA A 61 1.82 -22.64 41.69
N LEU A 62 2.01 -22.52 40.35
CA LEU A 62 1.10 -21.87 39.40
C LEU A 62 -0.35 -22.36 39.51
N ASN A 63 -0.58 -23.65 39.80
CA ASN A 63 -1.90 -24.21 40.01
C ASN A 63 -2.62 -23.64 41.25
N THR A 64 -1.90 -23.00 42.16
CA THR A 64 -2.49 -22.32 43.33
C THR A 64 -2.81 -20.85 43.02
N LEU A 65 -2.31 -20.32 41.93
CA LEU A 65 -2.58 -18.99 41.41
C LEU A 65 -3.81 -18.97 40.47
N ASP A 66 -4.19 -20.15 39.94
CA ASP A 66 -5.35 -20.35 39.05
C ASP A 66 -6.27 -21.45 39.63
N PRO A 67 -7.04 -21.13 40.66
CA PRO A 67 -7.82 -22.14 41.40
C PRO A 67 -8.97 -22.77 40.65
N ARG A 68 -9.46 -22.21 39.57
CA ARG A 68 -10.56 -22.68 38.69
C ARG A 68 -11.83 -23.17 39.48
N GLN A 69 -12.11 -22.57 40.62
CA GLN A 69 -13.25 -22.90 41.47
C GLN A 69 -14.20 -21.70 41.58
N GLY A 70 -15.50 -21.95 41.29
CA GLY A 70 -16.52 -20.90 41.33
C GLY A 70 -16.71 -20.16 40.02
N LYS A 71 -17.76 -19.31 39.96
CA LYS A 71 -18.04 -18.50 38.76
C LYS A 71 -17.06 -17.35 38.58
N THR A 72 -16.51 -16.84 39.68
CA THR A 72 -15.53 -15.74 39.70
C THR A 72 -14.38 -16.19 40.60
N HIS A 73 -13.17 -16.23 40.07
CA HIS A 73 -11.95 -16.69 40.73
C HIS A 73 -10.73 -15.94 40.15
N PRO A 74 -9.62 -15.92 40.89
CA PRO A 74 -8.36 -15.46 40.35
C PRO A 74 -7.92 -16.28 39.15
N GLU A 75 -7.43 -15.66 38.10
CA GLU A 75 -6.98 -16.32 36.86
C GLU A 75 -5.54 -15.93 36.51
N LEU A 76 -4.71 -16.93 36.27
CA LEU A 76 -3.35 -16.76 35.77
C LEU A 76 -3.41 -16.22 34.31
N ARG A 77 -2.69 -15.12 34.03
CA ARG A 77 -2.66 -14.47 32.72
C ARG A 77 -1.36 -14.73 31.99
N ALA A 78 -0.25 -14.37 32.60
CA ALA A 78 1.07 -14.50 31.99
C ALA A 78 2.07 -15.08 33.00
N VAL A 79 3.06 -15.82 32.48
CA VAL A 79 4.21 -16.30 33.24
C VAL A 79 5.45 -15.97 32.46
N ARG A 80 6.47 -15.45 33.13
CA ARG A 80 7.76 -15.15 32.51
C ARG A 80 8.91 -15.50 33.43
N ASP A 81 10.03 -15.83 32.84
CA ASP A 81 11.29 -16.11 33.52
C ASP A 81 12.17 -14.87 33.47
N ILE A 82 12.68 -14.45 34.63
CA ILE A 82 13.58 -13.29 34.76
C ILE A 82 14.94 -13.82 35.19
N ALA A 83 15.96 -13.70 34.34
CA ALA A 83 17.33 -14.07 34.69
C ALA A 83 17.91 -13.08 35.71
N THR A 84 18.60 -13.60 36.74
CA THR A 84 19.34 -12.80 37.71
C THR A 84 20.83 -12.72 37.30
N ASN A 85 21.56 -11.82 37.94
CA ASN A 85 23.01 -11.68 37.69
C ASN A 85 23.85 -12.94 38.07
N ASP A 86 23.24 -13.86 38.84
CA ASP A 86 23.88 -15.11 39.31
C ASP A 86 23.43 -16.33 38.48
N ASP A 87 22.92 -16.14 37.29
CA ASP A 87 22.36 -17.17 36.37
C ASP A 87 21.19 -17.98 37.00
N GLU A 88 20.58 -17.50 38.07
CA GLU A 88 19.35 -18.08 38.62
C GLU A 88 18.12 -17.43 37.98
N ILE A 89 17.01 -18.18 37.89
CA ILE A 89 15.76 -17.73 37.32
C ILE A 89 14.76 -17.36 38.42
N ILE A 90 14.13 -16.19 38.30
CA ILE A 90 12.94 -15.78 39.05
C ILE A 90 11.73 -16.00 38.17
N GLU A 91 10.81 -16.86 38.58
CA GLU A 91 9.53 -17.02 37.89
C GLU A 91 8.55 -15.93 38.36
N SER A 92 8.02 -15.15 37.40
CA SER A 92 7.08 -14.05 37.62
C SER A 92 5.72 -14.38 36.98
N ALA A 93 4.68 -14.45 37.80
CA ALA A 93 3.32 -14.81 37.39
C ALA A 93 2.36 -13.62 37.56
N THR A 94 1.72 -13.20 36.51
CA THR A 94 0.69 -12.15 36.51
C THR A 94 -0.69 -12.79 36.58
N VAL A 95 -1.46 -12.42 37.61
CA VAL A 95 -2.78 -12.99 37.94
C VAL A 95 -3.81 -11.87 37.93
N PHE A 96 -4.93 -12.05 37.22
CA PHE A 96 -6.09 -11.18 37.36
C PHE A 96 -6.92 -11.64 38.57
N VAL A 97 -7.17 -10.75 39.51
CA VAL A 97 -7.91 -10.99 40.76
C VAL A 97 -9.20 -10.15 40.74
N PRO A 98 -10.35 -10.75 40.40
CA PRO A 98 -11.64 -10.06 40.41
C PRO A 98 -11.96 -9.49 41.79
N THR A 99 -12.65 -8.35 41.83
CA THR A 99 -13.09 -7.70 43.08
C THR A 99 -13.86 -8.70 43.98
N GLY A 100 -13.48 -8.79 45.25
CA GLY A 100 -14.06 -9.72 46.24
C GLY A 100 -13.40 -11.11 46.28
N THR A 101 -12.52 -11.48 45.30
CA THR A 101 -11.83 -12.78 45.28
C THR A 101 -10.44 -12.76 45.95
N MET A 102 -9.88 -11.58 46.25
CA MET A 102 -8.57 -11.43 46.91
C MET A 102 -8.48 -12.16 48.22
N LYS A 103 -9.60 -12.36 48.89
CA LYS A 103 -9.72 -13.15 50.13
C LYS A 103 -9.12 -14.56 49.97
N TYR A 104 -9.17 -15.15 48.79
CA TYR A 104 -8.59 -16.46 48.50
C TYR A 104 -7.09 -16.53 48.85
N PHE A 105 -6.32 -15.49 48.51
CA PHE A 105 -4.90 -15.40 48.80
C PHE A 105 -4.67 -14.97 50.26
N ILE A 106 -5.45 -14.02 50.76
CA ILE A 106 -5.37 -13.56 52.18
C ILE A 106 -5.61 -14.72 53.15
N ASP A 107 -6.63 -15.55 52.96
CA ASP A 107 -6.93 -16.68 53.79
C ASP A 107 -5.77 -17.71 53.80
N ARG A 108 -5.11 -17.94 52.68
CA ARG A 108 -3.95 -18.82 52.54
C ARG A 108 -2.73 -18.29 53.30
N ILE A 109 -2.42 -17.01 53.21
CA ILE A 109 -1.34 -16.36 53.94
C ILE A 109 -1.65 -16.33 55.42
N THR A 110 -2.91 -16.08 55.80
CA THR A 110 -3.38 -16.13 57.21
C THR A 110 -3.23 -17.53 57.78
N ALA A 111 -3.69 -18.56 57.08
CA ALA A 111 -3.54 -19.95 57.50
C ALA A 111 -2.08 -20.39 57.67
N TYR A 112 -1.19 -19.83 56.84
CA TYR A 112 0.27 -20.02 56.99
C TYR A 112 0.80 -19.36 58.25
N LEU A 113 0.40 -18.16 58.60
CA LEU A 113 0.80 -17.41 59.78
C LEU A 113 0.25 -18.06 61.09
N GLU A 114 -0.97 -18.52 61.11
CA GLU A 114 -1.67 -19.09 62.28
C GLU A 114 -1.22 -20.52 62.63
N THR A 115 -0.49 -21.19 61.75
CA THR A 115 -0.08 -22.58 61.99
C THR A 115 1.17 -22.59 62.92
N VAL A 116 1.01 -22.71 64.21
CA VAL A 116 2.12 -22.49 65.21
C VAL A 116 2.98 -23.74 65.49
N ASP A 117 2.48 -24.96 65.35
CA ASP A 117 3.18 -26.14 65.87
C ASP A 117 3.40 -27.29 64.88
N LYS A 118 3.47 -27.06 63.58
CA LYS A 118 3.71 -28.12 62.58
C LYS A 118 5.01 -27.97 61.85
N LYS A 119 5.73 -29.08 61.65
CA LYS A 119 6.94 -29.12 60.77
C LYS A 119 6.69 -28.56 59.36
N LYS A 120 5.47 -28.53 58.89
CA LYS A 120 5.03 -27.99 57.62
C LYS A 120 3.79 -27.14 57.81
N PRO A 121 3.82 -25.82 57.74
CA PRO A 121 2.69 -24.91 57.84
C PRO A 121 1.59 -25.21 56.80
N ARG A 122 0.35 -24.83 57.09
CA ARG A 122 -0.70 -24.82 56.06
C ARG A 122 -0.32 -23.83 54.94
N SER A 123 -0.62 -24.14 53.71
CA SER A 123 -0.30 -23.30 52.55
C SER A 123 1.20 -23.02 52.34
N SER A 124 2.13 -23.76 52.98
CA SER A 124 3.58 -23.59 52.75
C SER A 124 3.98 -23.79 51.31
N ASN A 125 3.36 -24.71 50.59
CA ASN A 125 3.63 -24.89 49.14
C ASN A 125 3.32 -23.66 48.28
N PHE A 126 2.46 -22.77 48.76
CA PHE A 126 2.16 -21.48 48.13
C PHE A 126 3.10 -20.38 48.67
N VAL A 127 3.14 -20.16 49.97
CA VAL A 127 3.78 -19.01 50.60
C VAL A 127 5.31 -19.09 50.57
N ASP A 128 5.90 -20.30 50.79
CA ASP A 128 7.35 -20.47 50.86
C ASP A 128 8.06 -20.29 49.52
N ARG A 129 7.31 -20.24 48.40
CA ARG A 129 7.83 -20.07 47.03
C ARG A 129 7.83 -18.63 46.58
N ILE A 130 7.03 -17.76 47.19
CA ILE A 130 6.81 -16.39 46.79
C ILE A 130 7.79 -15.48 47.52
N GLN A 131 8.63 -14.74 46.81
CA GLN A 131 9.53 -13.73 47.34
C GLN A 131 8.85 -12.37 47.51
N ALA A 132 8.02 -11.97 46.54
CA ALA A 132 7.36 -10.68 46.52
C ALA A 132 5.99 -10.73 45.81
N ILE A 133 5.11 -9.80 46.19
CA ILE A 133 3.82 -9.54 45.54
C ILE A 133 3.80 -8.04 45.15
N LYS A 134 3.49 -7.75 43.88
CA LYS A 134 3.53 -6.37 43.32
C LYS A 134 2.25 -6.07 42.55
N SER A 135 1.91 -4.80 42.36
CA SER A 135 0.94 -4.38 41.37
C SER A 135 1.49 -4.64 39.96
N ALA A 136 0.65 -5.09 39.06
CA ALA A 136 1.06 -5.31 37.67
C ALA A 136 1.29 -3.99 36.92
N SER A 137 2.23 -4.03 35.98
CA SER A 137 2.49 -3.01 34.99
C SER A 137 2.35 -3.62 33.59
N VAL A 138 2.42 -2.82 32.54
CA VAL A 138 2.48 -3.32 31.15
C VAL A 138 3.56 -4.38 30.98
N GLU A 139 4.71 -4.11 31.54
CA GLU A 139 5.88 -5.00 31.48
C GLU A 139 5.61 -6.37 32.12
N SER A 140 4.71 -6.48 33.12
CA SER A 140 4.36 -7.75 33.75
C SER A 140 3.47 -8.67 32.89
N LEU A 141 2.84 -8.12 31.85
CA LEU A 141 2.10 -8.86 30.83
C LEU A 141 2.96 -9.15 29.58
N TRP A 142 4.17 -8.62 29.52
CA TRP A 142 5.10 -8.82 28.41
C TRP A 142 5.73 -10.21 28.47
N THR A 143 5.55 -11.00 27.39
CA THR A 143 6.02 -12.41 27.33
C THR A 143 7.13 -12.63 26.32
N ASP A 144 7.49 -11.63 25.50
CA ASP A 144 8.67 -11.66 24.65
C ASP A 144 9.96 -11.34 25.45
N PRO A 145 11.18 -11.54 24.90
CA PRO A 145 12.43 -11.18 25.55
C PRO A 145 12.44 -9.75 26.11
N PRO A 146 12.94 -9.53 27.35
CA PRO A 146 12.91 -8.23 28.00
C PRO A 146 13.59 -7.10 27.21
N GLU A 147 14.63 -7.43 26.47
CA GLU A 147 15.39 -6.50 25.62
C GLU A 147 14.56 -5.95 24.42
N GLN A 148 13.45 -6.62 24.06
CA GLN A 148 12.55 -6.18 23.02
C GLN A 148 11.40 -5.32 23.55
N PHE A 149 11.34 -5.09 24.87
CA PHE A 149 10.28 -4.25 25.44
C PHE A 149 10.39 -2.82 24.92
N PRO A 150 9.30 -2.24 24.36
CA PRO A 150 9.34 -0.92 23.75
C PRO A 150 9.78 0.18 24.72
N THR A 151 10.55 1.15 24.19
CA THR A 151 11.00 2.30 24.97
C THR A 151 9.83 3.24 25.30
N VAL A 152 9.90 3.85 26.48
CA VAL A 152 8.94 4.84 26.97
C VAL A 152 8.78 5.98 25.95
N GLY A 153 7.55 6.32 25.59
CA GLY A 153 7.24 7.37 24.61
C GLY A 153 7.28 6.92 23.14
N GLN A 154 7.80 5.74 22.83
CA GLN A 154 7.78 5.18 21.49
C GLN A 154 6.37 4.64 21.14
N THR A 155 5.79 5.10 20.04
CA THR A 155 4.54 4.53 19.50
C THR A 155 4.86 3.33 18.64
N THR A 156 4.37 2.15 19.03
CA THR A 156 4.57 0.89 18.29
C THR A 156 3.28 0.10 18.20
N TRP A 157 3.24 -0.93 17.35
CA TRP A 157 2.20 -1.93 17.37
C TRP A 157 2.47 -2.96 18.46
N TRP A 158 1.41 -3.36 19.15
CA TRP A 158 1.37 -4.40 20.18
C TRP A 158 0.48 -5.52 19.71
N GLU A 159 0.92 -6.73 19.83
CA GLU A 159 0.08 -7.92 19.73
C GLU A 159 -0.55 -8.16 21.11
N VAL A 160 -1.84 -7.83 21.20
CA VAL A 160 -2.60 -7.92 22.45
C VAL A 160 -3.34 -9.24 22.48
N TRP A 161 -2.96 -10.11 23.41
CA TRP A 161 -3.60 -11.39 23.67
C TRP A 161 -4.67 -11.21 24.73
N LEU A 162 -5.92 -11.41 24.35
CA LEU A 162 -7.09 -11.24 25.18
C LEU A 162 -7.59 -12.60 25.67
N ARG A 163 -8.03 -12.67 26.92
CA ARG A 163 -8.74 -13.83 27.47
C ARG A 163 -10.13 -13.94 26.84
N ARG A 164 -10.38 -15.02 26.12
CA ARG A 164 -11.69 -15.28 25.52
C ARG A 164 -12.65 -15.80 26.57
N ARG A 165 -13.65 -15.01 26.92
CA ARG A 165 -14.64 -15.34 27.96
C ARG A 165 -16.05 -15.46 27.38
N ASP A 166 -16.52 -14.43 26.69
CA ASP A 166 -17.89 -14.25 26.23
C ASP A 166 -18.00 -13.83 24.77
N GLY A 167 -16.88 -13.63 24.09
CA GLY A 167 -16.78 -13.15 22.72
C GLY A 167 -16.82 -11.63 22.59
N GLY A 168 -16.99 -10.88 23.68
CA GLY A 168 -16.99 -9.40 23.68
C GLY A 168 -15.64 -8.77 24.02
N GLU A 169 -14.57 -9.55 24.17
CA GLU A 169 -13.23 -9.08 24.56
C GLU A 169 -12.64 -8.07 23.57
N VAL A 170 -12.86 -8.27 22.27
CA VAL A 170 -12.36 -7.35 21.23
C VAL A 170 -13.14 -6.03 21.24
N ASP A 171 -14.43 -6.08 21.47
CA ASP A 171 -15.27 -4.87 21.52
C ASP A 171 -14.95 -4.02 22.76
N ARG A 172 -14.64 -4.66 23.90
CA ARG A 172 -14.15 -3.95 25.09
C ARG A 172 -12.80 -3.28 24.84
N LEU A 173 -11.87 -3.98 24.16
CA LEU A 173 -10.60 -3.37 23.76
C LEU A 173 -10.80 -2.20 22.78
N ARG A 174 -11.70 -2.32 21.81
CA ARG A 174 -12.03 -1.22 20.89
C ARG A 174 -12.61 -0.02 21.61
N THR A 175 -13.55 -0.23 22.52
CA THR A 175 -14.12 0.84 23.35
C THR A 175 -13.05 1.57 24.17
N PHE A 176 -12.13 0.82 24.76
CA PHE A 176 -10.96 1.39 25.45
C PHE A 176 -10.09 2.19 24.48
N ALA A 177 -9.74 1.60 23.31
CA ALA A 177 -8.88 2.22 22.33
C ALA A 177 -9.45 3.53 21.76
N GLU A 178 -10.75 3.60 21.52
CA GLU A 178 -11.46 4.82 21.11
C GLU A 178 -11.33 5.91 22.20
N ALA A 179 -11.58 5.57 23.46
CA ALA A 179 -11.45 6.50 24.58
C ALA A 179 -10.00 6.99 24.79
N ALA A 180 -9.02 6.14 24.52
CA ALA A 180 -7.59 6.45 24.63
C ALA A 180 -6.96 7.01 23.34
N ASN A 181 -7.76 7.19 22.27
CA ASN A 181 -7.33 7.60 20.94
C ASN A 181 -6.20 6.72 20.37
N LEU A 182 -6.42 5.40 20.44
CA LEU A 182 -5.50 4.37 19.95
C LEU A 182 -6.02 3.75 18.66
N GLN A 183 -5.13 3.28 17.80
CA GLN A 183 -5.48 2.57 16.58
C GLN A 183 -5.56 1.06 16.84
N VAL A 184 -6.69 0.42 16.49
CA VAL A 184 -6.88 -1.03 16.57
C VAL A 184 -6.74 -1.65 15.20
N GLY A 185 -6.04 -2.80 15.12
CA GLY A 185 -5.94 -3.59 13.90
C GLY A 185 -7.30 -4.15 13.46
N ARG A 186 -7.48 -4.32 12.16
CA ARG A 186 -8.75 -4.81 11.58
C ARG A 186 -8.98 -6.30 11.84
N GLN A 187 -7.90 -7.08 11.87
CA GLN A 187 -7.94 -8.53 11.95
C GLN A 187 -7.85 -9.01 13.40
N THR A 188 -8.47 -10.15 13.68
CA THR A 188 -8.39 -10.83 14.97
C THR A 188 -8.08 -12.30 14.74
N LEU A 189 -7.27 -12.90 15.63
CA LEU A 189 -6.98 -14.33 15.64
C LEU A 189 -7.63 -14.97 16.87
N GLY A 190 -8.44 -15.99 16.66
CA GLY A 190 -9.08 -16.73 17.74
C GLY A 190 -8.38 -18.06 18.01
N PHE A 191 -7.82 -18.25 19.21
CA PHE A 191 -7.36 -19.52 19.75
C PHE A 191 -8.36 -19.98 20.83
N GLY A 192 -8.36 -21.23 21.23
CA GLY A 192 -9.38 -21.81 22.11
C GLY A 192 -9.85 -20.91 23.27
N ASP A 193 -8.93 -20.36 24.06
CA ASP A 193 -9.20 -19.50 25.21
C ASP A 193 -8.58 -18.09 25.09
N ARG A 194 -8.05 -17.74 23.91
CA ARG A 194 -7.42 -16.45 23.61
C ARG A 194 -7.95 -15.85 22.31
N THR A 195 -8.02 -14.53 22.27
CA THR A 195 -8.21 -13.75 21.04
C THR A 195 -7.07 -12.77 20.94
N VAL A 196 -6.43 -12.68 19.76
CA VAL A 196 -5.30 -11.78 19.49
C VAL A 196 -5.74 -10.68 18.57
N VAL A 197 -5.35 -9.46 18.87
CA VAL A 197 -5.61 -8.26 18.06
C VAL A 197 -4.44 -7.30 18.16
N LEU A 198 -4.19 -6.54 17.10
CA LEU A 198 -3.15 -5.51 17.11
C LEU A 198 -3.69 -4.20 17.70
N LEU A 199 -2.88 -3.56 18.55
CA LEU A 199 -3.16 -2.24 19.12
C LEU A 199 -1.93 -1.35 18.96
N ARG A 200 -2.09 -0.12 18.47
CA ARG A 200 -0.97 0.82 18.29
C ARG A 200 -1.00 1.90 19.37
N GLY A 201 0.08 2.03 20.12
CA GLY A 201 0.20 3.03 21.16
C GLY A 201 1.57 3.03 21.83
N THR A 202 1.78 3.94 22.77
CA THR A 202 2.97 3.98 23.64
C THR A 202 2.79 3.06 24.86
N VAL A 203 3.89 2.76 25.55
CA VAL A 203 3.87 1.99 26.81
C VAL A 203 2.89 2.59 27.83
N GLU A 204 2.85 3.91 27.96
CA GLU A 204 1.99 4.62 28.92
C GLU A 204 0.51 4.51 28.55
N GLN A 205 0.20 4.59 27.25
CA GLN A 205 -1.17 4.46 26.75
C GLN A 205 -1.70 3.04 26.94
N ILE A 206 -0.87 2.03 26.64
CA ILE A 206 -1.21 0.60 26.90
C ILE A 206 -1.30 0.34 28.39
N GLY A 207 -0.49 1.03 29.23
CA GLY A 207 -0.51 0.93 30.68
C GLY A 207 -1.88 1.21 31.27
N SER A 208 -2.62 2.14 30.71
CA SER A 208 -3.97 2.45 31.18
C SER A 208 -4.98 1.32 30.92
N ALA A 209 -4.74 0.45 29.93
CA ALA A 209 -5.57 -0.71 29.65
C ALA A 209 -5.50 -1.75 30.80
N VAL A 210 -4.35 -1.89 31.46
CA VAL A 210 -4.16 -2.83 32.59
C VAL A 210 -5.08 -2.49 33.77
N ASP A 211 -5.44 -1.25 33.95
CA ASP A 211 -6.30 -0.80 35.05
C ASP A 211 -7.80 -0.84 34.72
N VAL A 212 -8.22 -0.98 33.43
CA VAL A 212 -9.64 -0.92 33.02
C VAL A 212 -10.15 -2.17 32.32
N LEU A 213 -9.29 -3.02 31.76
CA LEU A 213 -9.67 -4.23 31.03
C LEU A 213 -9.30 -5.47 31.83
N ASP A 214 -10.26 -6.38 32.02
CA ASP A 214 -10.05 -7.68 32.65
C ASP A 214 -9.63 -8.78 31.67
N ASP A 215 -9.70 -8.49 30.41
CA ASP A 215 -9.43 -9.47 29.36
C ASP A 215 -7.95 -9.56 28.97
N LEU A 216 -7.10 -8.63 29.36
CA LEU A 216 -5.68 -8.68 29.01
C LEU A 216 -5.02 -9.94 29.56
N ALA A 217 -4.33 -10.66 28.69
CA ALA A 217 -3.60 -11.86 29.05
C ALA A 217 -2.09 -11.69 28.85
N GLU A 218 -1.68 -11.35 27.65
CA GLU A 218 -0.28 -11.18 27.30
C GLU A 218 -0.11 -10.02 26.32
N LEU A 219 1.06 -9.44 26.31
CA LEU A 219 1.50 -8.42 25.37
C LEU A 219 2.80 -8.89 24.70
N ARG A 220 2.86 -8.78 23.38
CA ARG A 220 4.01 -9.15 22.57
C ARG A 220 4.23 -8.11 21.46
N LEU A 221 5.37 -8.16 20.80
CA LEU A 221 5.55 -7.48 19.52
C LEU A 221 4.94 -8.30 18.40
N PRO A 222 4.25 -7.69 17.43
CA PRO A 222 3.92 -8.36 16.20
C PRO A 222 5.22 -8.69 15.46
N HIS A 223 5.42 -9.96 15.16
CA HIS A 223 6.54 -10.39 14.32
C HIS A 223 6.31 -9.91 12.90
N ASN A 224 7.34 -9.27 12.29
CA ASN A 224 7.32 -9.00 10.86
C ASN A 224 7.59 -10.32 10.12
N PRO A 225 6.60 -10.88 9.40
CA PRO A 225 6.80 -12.16 8.71
C PRO A 225 7.89 -12.06 7.64
N THR A 226 8.10 -10.89 7.06
CA THR A 226 9.07 -10.64 5.99
C THR A 226 10.50 -11.01 6.40
N GLN A 227 10.95 -10.57 7.57
CA GLN A 227 12.30 -10.89 8.03
C GLN A 227 12.44 -12.37 8.38
N PHE A 228 11.51 -12.92 9.16
CA PHE A 228 11.53 -14.33 9.55
C PHE A 228 11.58 -15.25 8.33
N LEU A 229 10.75 -14.94 7.32
CA LEU A 229 10.69 -15.73 6.08
C LEU A 229 11.92 -15.50 5.19
N ALA A 230 12.50 -14.29 5.17
CA ALA A 230 13.72 -14.01 4.41
C ALA A 230 14.96 -14.64 5.04
N ASP A 231 15.06 -14.68 6.37
CA ASP A 231 16.21 -15.24 7.12
C ASP A 231 16.09 -16.74 7.37
N GLY A 232 14.89 -17.33 7.26
CA GLY A 232 14.61 -18.74 7.44
C GLY A 232 15.54 -19.64 6.64
N ASP A 233 15.86 -20.83 7.17
CA ASP A 233 16.59 -21.81 6.36
C ASP A 233 15.72 -22.35 5.22
N GLY A 234 16.33 -23.04 4.25
CA GLY A 234 15.60 -23.53 3.09
C GLY A 234 14.48 -24.52 3.42
N ILE A 235 14.56 -25.24 4.54
CA ILE A 235 13.54 -26.20 4.99
C ILE A 235 12.35 -25.45 5.58
N GLU A 236 12.58 -24.43 6.40
CA GLU A 236 11.53 -23.60 6.96
C GLU A 236 10.78 -22.83 5.88
N GLN A 237 11.51 -22.21 4.96
CA GLN A 237 10.89 -21.53 3.81
C GLN A 237 10.06 -22.50 2.97
N GLN A 238 10.53 -23.72 2.75
CA GLN A 238 9.78 -24.72 1.98
C GLN A 238 8.44 -25.10 2.62
N GLN A 239 8.37 -25.20 3.95
CA GLN A 239 7.12 -25.48 4.64
C GLN A 239 6.09 -24.38 4.44
N TRP A 240 6.50 -23.11 4.47
CA TRP A 240 5.63 -21.98 4.19
C TRP A 240 5.20 -21.91 2.72
N VAL A 241 6.11 -22.25 1.80
CA VAL A 241 5.79 -22.36 0.37
C VAL A 241 4.75 -23.45 0.14
N ASP A 242 4.93 -24.64 0.74
CA ASP A 242 4.00 -25.76 0.58
C ASP A 242 2.61 -25.45 1.14
N ASP A 243 2.52 -24.74 2.29
CA ASP A 243 1.26 -24.26 2.85
C ASP A 243 0.58 -23.26 1.89
N LEU A 244 1.32 -22.26 1.42
CA LEU A 244 0.77 -21.25 0.52
C LEU A 244 0.33 -21.86 -0.82
N VAL A 245 1.14 -22.76 -1.42
CA VAL A 245 0.77 -23.50 -2.65
C VAL A 245 -0.54 -24.28 -2.44
N GLY A 246 -0.71 -24.90 -1.27
CA GLY A 246 -1.97 -25.60 -0.93
C GLY A 246 -3.20 -24.71 -0.83
N ARG A 247 -3.04 -23.40 -0.70
CA ARG A 247 -4.11 -22.40 -0.58
C ARG A 247 -4.28 -21.51 -1.81
N LEU A 248 -3.35 -21.57 -2.78
CA LEU A 248 -3.45 -20.84 -4.03
C LEU A 248 -4.57 -21.40 -4.91
N GLU A 249 -5.48 -20.55 -5.34
CA GLU A 249 -6.47 -20.83 -6.38
C GLU A 249 -6.04 -20.09 -7.66
N PRO A 250 -5.38 -20.78 -8.63
CA PRO A 250 -4.92 -20.14 -9.86
C PRO A 250 -6.05 -19.55 -10.69
N ALA A 251 -5.76 -18.48 -11.42
CA ALA A 251 -6.69 -17.92 -12.39
C ALA A 251 -6.90 -18.90 -13.57
N GLU A 252 -8.09 -18.87 -14.17
CA GLU A 252 -8.45 -19.73 -15.30
C GLU A 252 -7.56 -19.40 -16.53
N ILE A 253 -7.40 -20.40 -17.41
CA ILE A 253 -6.75 -20.18 -18.71
C ILE A 253 -7.60 -19.18 -19.51
N GLY A 254 -6.95 -18.14 -20.06
CA GLY A 254 -7.63 -17.03 -20.74
C GLY A 254 -7.93 -15.83 -19.82
N SER A 255 -7.66 -15.92 -18.53
CA SER A 255 -7.66 -14.75 -17.66
C SER A 255 -6.58 -13.74 -18.12
N PRO A 256 -6.73 -12.44 -17.80
CA PRO A 256 -5.70 -11.45 -18.11
C PRO A 256 -4.31 -11.84 -17.59
N THR A 257 -3.28 -11.33 -18.22
CA THR A 257 -1.89 -11.59 -17.81
C THR A 257 -1.15 -10.31 -17.44
N VAL A 258 -0.23 -10.43 -16.48
CA VAL A 258 0.84 -9.45 -16.29
C VAL A 258 2.08 -9.98 -17.00
N CYS A 259 2.52 -9.27 -18.04
CA CYS A 259 3.75 -9.56 -18.74
C CYS A 259 4.92 -8.84 -18.08
N ILE A 260 5.85 -9.60 -17.49
CA ILE A 260 7.06 -9.09 -16.83
C ILE A 260 8.11 -8.80 -17.89
N VAL A 261 8.37 -7.52 -18.14
CA VAL A 261 9.38 -7.03 -19.11
C VAL A 261 10.67 -6.73 -18.37
N ASP A 262 11.54 -7.75 -18.20
CA ASP A 262 12.68 -7.69 -17.27
C ASP A 262 13.81 -8.68 -17.64
N SER A 263 14.47 -9.27 -16.66
CA SER A 263 15.57 -10.27 -16.78
C SER A 263 15.10 -11.70 -17.08
N GLY A 264 13.80 -11.92 -17.29
CA GLY A 264 13.17 -13.23 -17.37
C GLY A 264 12.47 -13.61 -16.07
N VAL A 265 11.80 -14.77 -16.04
CA VAL A 265 11.12 -15.30 -14.85
C VAL A 265 11.53 -16.74 -14.62
N TYR A 266 11.77 -17.12 -13.37
CA TYR A 266 11.96 -18.51 -12.97
C TYR A 266 10.58 -19.19 -12.83
N TRP A 267 10.01 -19.65 -13.93
CA TRP A 267 8.67 -20.25 -14.02
C TRP A 267 8.49 -21.54 -13.22
N GLU A 268 9.58 -22.26 -12.91
CA GLU A 268 9.53 -23.47 -12.07
C GLU A 268 9.36 -23.18 -10.59
N HIS A 269 9.36 -21.88 -10.17
CA HIS A 269 9.15 -21.51 -8.78
C HIS A 269 7.78 -22.03 -8.29
N PRO A 270 7.72 -22.74 -7.13
CA PRO A 270 6.49 -23.41 -6.67
C PRO A 270 5.26 -22.52 -6.62
N LEU A 271 5.41 -21.23 -6.25
CA LEU A 271 4.32 -20.26 -6.16
C LEU A 271 3.92 -19.66 -7.53
N LEU A 272 4.76 -19.76 -8.56
CA LEU A 272 4.52 -19.17 -9.88
C LEU A 272 4.03 -20.18 -10.90
N ARG A 273 4.49 -21.45 -10.83
CA ARG A 273 4.25 -22.51 -11.81
C ARG A 273 2.78 -22.80 -12.13
N GLY A 274 1.82 -22.38 -11.29
CA GLY A 274 0.39 -22.48 -11.57
C GLY A 274 -0.14 -21.36 -12.47
N SER A 275 0.64 -20.29 -12.65
CA SER A 275 0.23 -19.06 -13.36
C SER A 275 1.12 -18.71 -14.56
N ILE A 276 2.25 -19.37 -14.72
CA ILE A 276 3.19 -19.21 -15.84
C ILE A 276 3.88 -20.54 -16.14
N ASP A 277 4.18 -20.83 -17.39
CA ASP A 277 5.03 -21.93 -17.81
C ASP A 277 6.10 -21.48 -18.82
N GLN A 278 6.91 -22.42 -19.33
CA GLN A 278 8.00 -22.09 -20.24
C GLN A 278 7.52 -21.44 -21.55
N THR A 279 6.35 -21.78 -22.03
CA THR A 279 5.80 -21.24 -23.30
C THR A 279 5.35 -19.79 -23.16
N ASP A 280 5.03 -19.37 -21.93
CA ASP A 280 4.67 -17.99 -21.59
C ASP A 280 5.92 -17.06 -21.49
N CYS A 281 7.15 -17.61 -21.65
CA CYS A 281 8.40 -16.90 -21.45
C CYS A 281 9.12 -16.67 -22.81
N GLN A 282 9.10 -15.40 -23.25
CA GLN A 282 9.73 -14.97 -24.50
C GLN A 282 11.02 -14.17 -24.23
N VAL A 283 11.90 -14.10 -25.22
CA VAL A 283 13.19 -13.40 -25.14
C VAL A 283 13.36 -12.47 -26.34
N ALA A 284 13.96 -11.31 -26.12
CA ALA A 284 14.26 -10.38 -27.23
C ALA A 284 15.28 -10.96 -28.20
N ASP A 285 16.30 -11.65 -27.71
CA ASP A 285 17.31 -12.33 -28.52
C ASP A 285 17.15 -13.86 -28.37
N PRO A 286 16.88 -14.59 -29.46
CA PRO A 286 16.68 -16.05 -29.39
C PRO A 286 17.90 -16.86 -28.88
N THR A 287 19.05 -16.24 -28.77
CA THR A 287 20.26 -16.87 -28.19
C THR A 287 20.29 -16.85 -26.65
N TRP A 288 19.42 -16.04 -26.03
CA TRP A 288 19.33 -15.95 -24.57
C TRP A 288 18.49 -17.08 -23.99
N PRO A 289 18.84 -17.57 -22.78
CA PRO A 289 17.96 -18.45 -22.04
C PRO A 289 16.70 -17.66 -21.57
N ALA A 290 15.53 -18.28 -21.66
CA ALA A 290 14.29 -17.62 -21.25
C ALA A 290 14.13 -17.48 -19.73
N HIS A 291 14.82 -18.30 -18.94
CA HIS A 291 14.78 -18.23 -17.49
C HIS A 291 15.49 -16.97 -16.96
N ASP A 292 15.17 -16.61 -15.75
CA ASP A 292 15.79 -15.50 -15.03
C ASP A 292 17.21 -15.89 -14.57
N ASP A 293 18.20 -15.12 -14.99
CA ASP A 293 19.61 -15.31 -14.64
C ASP A 293 20.17 -14.15 -13.77
N GLN A 294 19.31 -13.21 -13.40
CA GLN A 294 19.65 -12.07 -12.54
C GLN A 294 18.84 -12.05 -11.23
N GLY A 295 17.62 -12.62 -11.23
CA GLY A 295 16.71 -12.73 -10.09
C GLY A 295 15.63 -11.67 -10.05
N HIS A 296 15.86 -10.50 -10.65
CA HIS A 296 14.96 -9.33 -10.53
C HIS A 296 13.59 -9.58 -11.17
N GLY A 297 13.53 -10.16 -12.36
CA GLY A 297 12.24 -10.44 -12.99
C GLY A 297 11.39 -11.46 -12.22
N THR A 298 12.02 -12.43 -11.55
CA THR A 298 11.30 -13.36 -10.65
C THR A 298 10.77 -12.67 -9.39
N GLU A 299 11.51 -11.72 -8.83
CA GLU A 299 11.04 -10.89 -7.71
C GLU A 299 9.81 -10.08 -8.14
N MET A 300 9.85 -9.48 -9.32
CA MET A 300 8.72 -8.73 -9.87
C MET A 300 7.52 -9.62 -10.17
N ALA A 301 7.75 -10.85 -10.67
CA ALA A 301 6.69 -11.83 -10.91
C ALA A 301 5.96 -12.22 -9.62
N GLY A 302 6.68 -12.43 -8.52
CA GLY A 302 6.10 -12.68 -7.21
C GLY A 302 5.17 -11.55 -6.74
N LEU A 303 5.65 -10.31 -6.79
CA LEU A 303 4.87 -9.14 -6.41
C LEU A 303 3.68 -8.88 -7.36
N ALA A 304 3.87 -9.08 -8.66
CA ALA A 304 2.81 -8.90 -9.64
C ALA A 304 1.67 -9.92 -9.47
N LEU A 305 1.98 -11.14 -9.02
CA LEU A 305 0.99 -12.21 -8.84
C LEU A 305 0.33 -12.17 -7.46
N LEU A 306 1.10 -11.96 -6.40
CA LEU A 306 0.69 -12.18 -5.01
C LEU A 306 0.67 -10.91 -4.16
N GLY A 307 1.20 -9.79 -4.67
CA GLY A 307 1.51 -8.62 -3.82
C GLY A 307 2.68 -8.93 -2.88
N ASP A 308 2.70 -8.31 -1.69
CA ASP A 308 3.64 -8.73 -0.64
C ASP A 308 3.31 -10.16 -0.21
N VAL A 309 4.22 -11.09 -0.47
CA VAL A 309 4.06 -12.51 -0.15
C VAL A 309 3.89 -12.71 1.36
N GLY A 310 4.43 -11.81 2.19
CA GLY A 310 4.24 -11.82 3.63
C GLY A 310 2.77 -11.73 4.04
N ASP A 311 1.97 -10.91 3.37
CA ASP A 311 0.53 -10.80 3.60
C ASP A 311 -0.21 -12.10 3.19
N ALA A 312 0.18 -12.70 2.07
CA ALA A 312 -0.39 -13.95 1.60
C ALA A 312 -0.08 -15.12 2.54
N VAL A 313 1.15 -15.17 3.06
CA VAL A 313 1.58 -16.18 4.05
C VAL A 313 0.86 -15.97 5.38
N ALA A 314 0.73 -14.74 5.86
CA ALA A 314 0.04 -14.40 7.11
C ALA A 314 -1.47 -14.67 7.05
N SER A 315 -2.08 -14.68 5.86
CA SER A 315 -3.49 -15.03 5.69
C SER A 315 -3.69 -16.54 5.90
N LYS A 316 -4.87 -16.94 6.40
CA LYS A 316 -5.23 -18.37 6.59
C LYS A 316 -6.25 -18.89 5.57
N GLY A 317 -6.78 -18.00 4.76
CA GLY A 317 -7.79 -18.32 3.76
C GLY A 317 -7.19 -18.71 2.41
N PRO A 318 -8.02 -19.15 1.45
CA PRO A 318 -7.61 -19.35 0.07
C PRO A 318 -7.15 -18.02 -0.54
N VAL A 319 -6.08 -18.06 -1.31
CA VAL A 319 -5.55 -16.92 -2.07
C VAL A 319 -5.99 -17.09 -3.52
N ARG A 320 -7.01 -16.34 -3.92
CA ARG A 320 -7.56 -16.39 -5.27
C ARG A 320 -6.82 -15.45 -6.19
N LEU A 321 -6.23 -15.99 -7.23
CA LEU A 321 -5.55 -15.22 -8.27
C LEU A 321 -6.54 -14.78 -9.34
N THR A 322 -6.47 -13.50 -9.73
CA THR A 322 -7.37 -12.91 -10.73
C THR A 322 -6.77 -12.93 -12.14
N HIS A 323 -5.47 -13.14 -12.25
CA HIS A 323 -4.69 -13.06 -13.48
C HIS A 323 -3.55 -14.05 -13.47
N ARG A 324 -2.91 -14.21 -14.62
CA ARG A 324 -1.75 -15.07 -14.87
C ARG A 324 -0.52 -14.21 -15.15
N LEU A 325 0.60 -14.84 -15.43
CA LEU A 325 1.86 -14.20 -15.76
C LEU A 325 2.33 -14.58 -17.17
N GLU A 326 3.07 -13.68 -17.79
CA GLU A 326 3.93 -13.87 -18.94
C GLU A 326 5.28 -13.22 -18.70
N SER A 327 6.29 -13.56 -19.47
CA SER A 327 7.64 -12.97 -19.36
C SER A 327 8.17 -12.55 -20.73
N ALA A 328 8.67 -11.33 -20.80
CA ALA A 328 9.37 -10.76 -21.95
C ALA A 328 10.78 -10.35 -21.52
N LYS A 329 11.77 -11.22 -21.71
CA LYS A 329 13.15 -10.92 -21.28
C LYS A 329 13.82 -9.92 -22.22
N ILE A 330 14.21 -8.76 -21.64
CA ILE A 330 14.90 -7.67 -22.36
C ILE A 330 16.34 -7.43 -21.86
N LEU A 331 16.73 -8.06 -20.75
CA LEU A 331 18.08 -7.94 -20.22
C LEU A 331 18.91 -9.16 -20.62
N PRO A 332 20.12 -8.97 -21.21
CA PRO A 332 21.00 -10.05 -21.60
C PRO A 332 21.55 -10.79 -20.38
N PRO A 333 21.92 -12.07 -20.54
CA PRO A 333 22.62 -12.80 -19.49
C PRO A 333 23.91 -12.10 -19.06
N PRO A 334 24.28 -12.11 -17.77
CA PRO A 334 25.56 -11.57 -17.32
C PRO A 334 26.77 -12.28 -17.98
N PRO A 335 27.86 -11.57 -18.37
CA PRO A 335 28.13 -10.14 -18.11
C PRO A 335 27.68 -9.19 -19.25
N GLY A 336 26.74 -9.59 -20.08
CA GLY A 336 26.25 -8.78 -21.20
C GLY A 336 25.45 -7.55 -20.73
N ASN A 337 25.44 -6.52 -21.56
CA ASN A 337 24.59 -5.35 -21.43
C ASN A 337 24.01 -5.02 -22.82
N ASN A 338 22.75 -4.55 -22.83
CA ASN A 338 22.18 -4.01 -24.05
C ASN A 338 22.90 -2.70 -24.46
N ASP A 339 23.00 -2.45 -25.74
CA ASP A 339 23.37 -1.14 -26.24
C ASP A 339 22.24 -0.15 -25.88
N PRO A 340 22.51 0.94 -25.15
CA PRO A 340 21.49 1.90 -24.74
C PRO A 340 20.69 2.50 -25.91
N GLU A 341 21.29 2.63 -27.08
CA GLU A 341 20.60 3.15 -28.26
C GLU A 341 19.54 2.21 -28.84
N LEU A 342 19.60 0.92 -28.46
CA LEU A 342 18.71 -0.13 -28.94
C LEU A 342 17.65 -0.60 -27.93
N TYR A 343 17.59 -0.02 -26.73
CA TYR A 343 16.60 -0.44 -25.71
C TYR A 343 15.16 -0.43 -26.21
N GLY A 344 14.78 0.55 -27.03
CA GLY A 344 13.45 0.61 -27.64
C GLY A 344 13.18 -0.56 -28.57
N ALA A 345 14.16 -0.93 -29.40
CA ALA A 345 14.04 -2.06 -30.32
C ALA A 345 13.92 -3.39 -29.55
N VAL A 346 14.81 -3.63 -28.60
CA VAL A 346 14.81 -4.82 -27.75
C VAL A 346 13.46 -5.00 -27.04
N THR A 347 12.92 -3.91 -26.49
CA THR A 347 11.59 -3.93 -25.84
C THR A 347 10.47 -4.25 -26.82
N ALA A 348 10.48 -3.65 -28.02
CA ALA A 348 9.48 -3.89 -29.04
C ALA A 348 9.52 -5.33 -29.57
N GLU A 349 10.68 -5.90 -29.76
CA GLU A 349 10.86 -7.30 -30.20
C GLU A 349 10.32 -8.26 -29.14
N ALA A 350 10.67 -8.08 -27.87
CA ALA A 350 10.19 -8.91 -26.79
C ALA A 350 8.66 -8.86 -26.65
N VAL A 351 8.05 -7.67 -26.73
CA VAL A 351 6.60 -7.49 -26.73
C VAL A 351 5.95 -8.19 -27.92
N ASN A 352 6.52 -8.03 -29.12
CA ASN A 352 5.99 -8.69 -30.32
C ASN A 352 6.01 -10.22 -30.21
N TYR A 353 7.07 -10.83 -29.65
CA TYR A 353 7.16 -12.29 -29.49
C TYR A 353 6.10 -12.81 -28.54
N VAL A 354 5.84 -12.13 -27.43
CA VAL A 354 4.75 -12.48 -26.50
C VAL A 354 3.38 -12.44 -27.19
N GLU A 355 3.13 -11.41 -28.01
CA GLU A 355 1.86 -11.26 -28.73
C GLU A 355 1.68 -12.22 -29.90
N ILE A 356 2.77 -12.67 -30.54
CA ILE A 356 2.72 -13.70 -31.55
C ILE A 356 2.33 -15.05 -30.94
N GLU A 357 2.87 -15.36 -29.76
CA GLU A 357 2.58 -16.64 -29.07
C GLU A 357 1.13 -16.69 -28.57
N ALA A 358 0.61 -15.58 -28.03
CA ALA A 358 -0.74 -15.51 -27.49
C ALA A 358 -1.48 -14.23 -27.96
N PRO A 359 -1.98 -14.19 -29.21
CA PRO A 359 -2.49 -12.97 -29.86
C PRO A 359 -3.77 -12.42 -29.22
N ASP A 360 -4.58 -13.25 -28.62
CA ASP A 360 -5.89 -12.87 -28.03
C ASP A 360 -5.78 -12.51 -26.54
N GLY A 361 -4.58 -12.47 -25.96
CA GLY A 361 -4.38 -12.24 -24.54
C GLY A 361 -4.65 -10.79 -24.12
N HIS A 362 -5.44 -10.60 -23.06
CA HIS A 362 -5.55 -9.31 -22.37
C HIS A 362 -4.31 -9.12 -21.48
N ARG A 363 -3.47 -8.13 -21.79
CA ARG A 363 -2.16 -7.93 -21.16
C ARG A 363 -2.03 -6.59 -20.48
N VAL A 364 -1.33 -6.62 -19.35
CA VAL A 364 -0.72 -5.45 -18.72
C VAL A 364 0.79 -5.69 -18.68
N TYR A 365 1.57 -4.78 -19.22
CA TYR A 365 3.03 -4.89 -19.24
C TYR A 365 3.61 -4.21 -17.99
N SER A 366 4.45 -4.93 -17.24
CA SER A 366 5.20 -4.42 -16.09
C SER A 366 6.67 -4.24 -16.49
N LEU A 367 7.10 -3.00 -16.70
CA LEU A 367 8.48 -2.65 -17.04
C LEU A 367 9.16 -2.02 -15.84
N ALA A 368 9.90 -2.83 -15.09
CA ALA A 368 10.60 -2.39 -13.88
C ALA A 368 12.09 -2.03 -14.12
N VAL A 369 12.50 -1.94 -15.38
CA VAL A 369 13.85 -1.60 -15.82
C VAL A 369 13.89 -0.17 -16.32
N THR A 370 14.90 0.60 -15.88
CA THR A 370 15.12 1.99 -16.27
C THR A 370 16.58 2.28 -16.58
N ALA A 371 16.81 3.32 -17.37
CA ALA A 371 18.15 3.83 -17.69
C ALA A 371 18.36 5.24 -17.10
N ARG A 372 19.49 5.43 -16.42
CA ARG A 372 19.84 6.71 -15.82
C ARG A 372 20.18 7.77 -16.87
N TRP A 373 19.80 9.01 -16.58
CA TRP A 373 20.27 10.15 -17.37
C TRP A 373 21.79 10.35 -17.19
N ASN A 374 22.49 10.59 -18.28
CA ASN A 374 23.95 10.85 -18.28
C ASN A 374 24.34 12.21 -17.68
N THR A 375 23.37 12.98 -17.19
CA THR A 375 23.59 14.33 -16.63
C THR A 375 23.05 14.40 -15.21
N THR A 376 23.82 15.01 -14.29
CA THR A 376 23.34 15.25 -12.92
C THR A 376 22.73 16.65 -12.85
N PRO A 377 21.53 16.83 -12.25
CA PRO A 377 20.95 18.16 -12.05
C PRO A 377 21.86 19.03 -11.19
N THR A 378 22.13 20.25 -11.62
CA THR A 378 22.76 21.25 -10.76
C THR A 378 21.66 21.98 -9.97
N PRO A 379 21.76 22.13 -8.63
CA PRO A 379 20.78 22.87 -7.85
C PRO A 379 20.53 24.27 -8.41
N GLY A 380 19.28 24.58 -8.75
CA GLY A 380 18.86 25.86 -9.30
C GLY A 380 18.89 25.97 -10.84
N GLU A 381 19.39 24.98 -11.55
CA GLU A 381 19.28 24.91 -13.03
C GLU A 381 18.12 23.97 -13.40
N THR A 382 17.12 24.50 -14.09
CA THR A 382 16.13 23.69 -14.81
C THR A 382 16.82 23.13 -16.05
N SER A 383 17.29 21.88 -15.96
CA SER A 383 17.81 21.21 -17.14
C SER A 383 16.68 21.03 -18.17
N THR A 384 16.88 21.52 -19.38
CA THR A 384 15.92 21.36 -20.47
C THR A 384 15.85 19.92 -20.98
N VAL A 385 16.73 19.04 -20.51
CA VAL A 385 16.88 17.65 -20.97
C VAL A 385 15.90 16.72 -20.26
N TYR A 386 15.62 16.96 -18.95
CA TYR A 386 14.76 16.06 -18.17
C TYR A 386 13.32 16.07 -18.62
N GLY A 387 12.75 14.89 -18.82
CA GLY A 387 11.39 14.66 -19.30
C GLY A 387 11.26 14.71 -20.83
N GLN A 388 12.34 15.00 -21.56
CA GLN A 388 12.33 14.93 -23.02
C GLN A 388 12.13 13.48 -23.49
N PRO A 389 11.39 13.27 -24.59
CA PRO A 389 11.27 11.96 -25.21
C PRO A 389 12.63 11.44 -25.69
N THR A 390 12.89 10.18 -25.42
CA THR A 390 14.02 9.40 -25.94
C THR A 390 13.54 8.44 -27.02
N SER A 391 14.44 7.69 -27.65
CA SER A 391 14.04 6.58 -28.53
C SER A 391 13.24 5.54 -27.77
N TRP A 392 13.65 5.18 -26.53
CA TRP A 392 12.96 4.17 -25.73
C TRP A 392 11.57 4.61 -25.27
N SER A 393 11.44 5.81 -24.67
CA SER A 393 10.13 6.32 -24.26
C SER A 393 9.18 6.54 -25.45
N THR A 394 9.72 6.93 -26.63
CA THR A 394 8.93 7.06 -27.87
C THR A 394 8.45 5.69 -28.35
N THR A 395 9.26 4.66 -28.24
CA THR A 395 8.86 3.28 -28.57
C THR A 395 7.70 2.82 -27.68
N LEU A 396 7.77 3.08 -26.37
CA LEU A 396 6.67 2.73 -25.47
C LEU A 396 5.37 3.50 -25.82
N ASP A 397 5.49 4.79 -26.16
CA ASP A 397 4.33 5.58 -26.59
C ASP A 397 3.73 5.04 -27.89
N ALA A 398 4.57 4.59 -28.82
CA ALA A 398 4.12 3.99 -30.09
C ALA A 398 3.45 2.62 -29.87
N LEU A 399 4.02 1.77 -29.01
CA LEU A 399 3.44 0.49 -28.65
C LEU A 399 2.11 0.67 -27.90
N ALA A 400 2.05 1.63 -26.96
CA ALA A 400 0.85 1.89 -26.18
C ALA A 400 -0.32 2.36 -27.05
N VAL A 401 -0.10 3.24 -28.05
CA VAL A 401 -1.18 3.68 -28.96
C VAL A 401 -1.62 2.59 -29.93
N GLY A 402 -0.88 1.50 -30.00
CA GLY A 402 -1.27 0.29 -30.74
C GLY A 402 -1.11 0.39 -32.25
N ARG A 403 -0.25 1.27 -32.74
CA ARG A 403 0.07 1.33 -34.17
C ARG A 403 0.93 0.12 -34.56
N ARG A 404 0.77 -0.31 -35.80
CA ARG A 404 1.51 -1.45 -36.35
C ARG A 404 3.00 -1.19 -36.37
N VAL A 405 3.76 -2.18 -35.93
CA VAL A 405 5.21 -2.23 -36.07
C VAL A 405 5.54 -3.23 -37.18
N LEU A 406 6.26 -2.78 -38.21
CA LEU A 406 6.75 -3.63 -39.29
C LEU A 406 8.21 -3.96 -39.06
N ASN A 407 8.58 -5.21 -39.34
CA ASN A 407 9.99 -5.60 -39.49
C ASN A 407 10.26 -5.78 -40.97
N GLU A 408 10.98 -4.84 -41.58
CA GLU A 408 11.40 -4.87 -43.00
C GLU A 408 12.92 -4.93 -43.05
N ASP A 409 13.47 -5.99 -43.61
CA ASP A 409 14.90 -6.20 -43.76
C ASP A 409 15.73 -6.11 -42.45
N GLY A 410 15.13 -6.42 -41.32
CA GLY A 410 15.75 -6.30 -39.98
C GLY A 410 15.56 -4.95 -39.29
N ASP A 411 14.92 -3.98 -39.95
CA ASP A 411 14.58 -2.68 -39.36
C ASP A 411 13.15 -2.67 -38.78
N LEU A 412 13.02 -2.25 -37.52
CA LEU A 412 11.72 -2.04 -36.89
C LEU A 412 11.16 -0.68 -37.29
N ILE A 413 10.04 -0.69 -38.02
CA ILE A 413 9.35 0.51 -38.48
C ILE A 413 8.08 0.70 -37.65
N PHE A 414 8.06 1.74 -36.80
CA PHE A 414 6.94 2.09 -35.95
C PHE A 414 5.94 3.03 -36.62
N LEU A 415 4.74 3.09 -36.04
CA LEU A 415 3.69 4.04 -36.38
C LEU A 415 3.14 3.86 -37.79
N GLN A 416 3.21 2.66 -38.33
CA GLN A 416 2.50 2.34 -39.56
C GLN A 416 0.98 2.45 -39.33
N GLN A 417 0.28 2.90 -40.37
CA GLN A 417 -1.18 2.96 -40.32
C GLN A 417 -1.78 1.55 -40.24
N THR A 418 -2.73 1.38 -39.37
CA THR A 418 -3.48 0.15 -39.20
C THR A 418 -4.97 0.45 -39.08
N ASP A 419 -5.81 -0.37 -39.67
CA ASP A 419 -7.25 -0.23 -39.59
C ASP A 419 -7.77 -0.55 -38.18
N GLU A 420 -7.09 -1.47 -37.48
CA GLU A 420 -7.44 -1.89 -36.13
C GLU A 420 -6.20 -1.72 -35.21
N PRO A 421 -6.12 -0.61 -34.48
CA PRO A 421 -5.06 -0.43 -33.49
C PRO A 421 -5.24 -1.40 -32.31
N THR A 422 -4.13 -1.91 -31.78
CA THR A 422 -4.09 -2.77 -30.60
C THR A 422 -3.41 -2.02 -29.43
N PRO A 423 -4.14 -1.16 -28.72
CA PRO A 423 -3.57 -0.39 -27.62
C PRO A 423 -3.11 -1.28 -26.45
N ARG A 424 -2.07 -0.83 -25.74
CA ARG A 424 -1.44 -1.58 -24.66
C ARG A 424 -1.24 -0.70 -23.44
N LEU A 425 -1.41 -1.28 -22.25
CA LEU A 425 -1.08 -0.62 -21.00
C LEU A 425 0.29 -1.07 -20.49
N PHE A 426 1.20 -0.11 -20.32
CA PHE A 426 2.50 -0.29 -19.68
C PHE A 426 2.50 0.39 -18.31
N CYS A 427 2.81 -0.35 -17.26
CA CYS A 427 3.21 0.17 -15.95
C CYS A 427 4.73 0.26 -15.93
N VAL A 428 5.29 1.43 -15.67
CA VAL A 428 6.73 1.69 -15.80
C VAL A 428 7.27 2.29 -14.51
N SER A 429 8.38 1.74 -14.04
CA SER A 429 9.09 2.21 -12.84
C SER A 429 9.61 3.64 -13.02
N ALA A 430 9.40 4.51 -12.01
CA ALA A 430 9.91 5.89 -12.05
C ALA A 430 11.45 5.97 -11.95
N GLY A 431 12.10 4.89 -11.55
CA GLY A 431 13.53 4.83 -11.31
C GLY A 431 13.91 5.07 -9.85
N ASN A 432 15.12 4.71 -9.48
CA ASN A 432 15.55 4.60 -8.09
C ASN A 432 16.66 5.59 -7.73
N VAL A 433 16.54 6.20 -6.53
CA VAL A 433 17.62 7.00 -5.94
C VAL A 433 18.73 6.04 -5.50
N PRO A 434 19.95 6.18 -6.03
CA PRO A 434 21.03 5.24 -5.70
C PRO A 434 21.55 5.45 -4.28
N ARG A 435 22.11 4.38 -3.67
CA ARG A 435 22.52 4.34 -2.26
C ARG A 435 23.46 5.48 -1.86
N GLU A 436 24.37 5.85 -2.70
CA GLU A 436 25.34 6.94 -2.47
C GLU A 436 24.68 8.33 -2.34
N LYS A 437 23.38 8.43 -2.61
CA LYS A 437 22.59 9.64 -2.50
C LYS A 437 21.53 9.59 -1.39
N TRP A 438 21.47 8.53 -0.62
CA TRP A 438 20.53 8.42 0.49
C TRP A 438 20.90 9.40 1.62
N GLN A 439 19.88 10.02 2.20
CA GLN A 439 20.03 11.01 3.27
C GLN A 439 18.71 11.24 4.01
N ASP A 440 18.75 11.88 5.17
CA ASP A 440 17.57 12.17 6.00
C ASP A 440 16.52 13.03 5.30
N ASP A 441 16.96 14.11 4.64
CA ASP A 441 16.06 15.00 3.92
C ASP A 441 15.77 14.45 2.52
N HIS A 442 15.12 13.28 2.49
CA HIS A 442 14.78 12.58 1.26
C HIS A 442 13.78 13.35 0.39
N LEU A 443 12.86 14.15 0.98
CA LEU A 443 11.90 14.94 0.22
C LEU A 443 12.60 16.06 -0.60
N THR A 444 13.52 16.80 0.02
CA THR A 444 14.35 17.77 -0.72
C THR A 444 15.21 17.07 -1.77
N ARG A 445 15.72 15.87 -1.44
CA ARG A 445 16.52 15.08 -2.38
C ARG A 445 15.71 14.63 -3.59
N SER A 446 14.49 14.12 -3.37
CA SER A 446 13.62 13.61 -4.45
C SER A 446 13.30 14.67 -5.52
N VAL A 447 13.28 15.95 -5.15
CA VAL A 447 13.10 17.07 -6.10
C VAL A 447 14.25 17.18 -7.11
N LEU A 448 15.45 16.72 -6.73
CA LEU A 448 16.66 16.76 -7.57
C LEU A 448 16.91 15.45 -8.32
N GLU A 449 16.12 14.42 -8.08
CA GLU A 449 16.27 13.11 -8.71
C GLU A 449 15.14 12.91 -9.75
N PRO A 450 15.39 13.25 -11.03
CA PRO A 450 14.37 13.13 -12.06
C PRO A 450 14.02 11.68 -12.39
N VAL A 451 12.76 11.45 -12.73
CA VAL A 451 12.29 10.17 -13.28
C VAL A 451 13.22 9.71 -14.40
N GLU A 452 13.55 8.44 -14.44
CA GLU A 452 14.50 7.82 -15.38
C GLU A 452 13.82 7.40 -16.71
N ASP A 453 14.63 7.23 -17.76
CA ASP A 453 14.18 6.71 -19.06
C ASP A 453 13.80 5.22 -18.92
N PRO A 454 12.64 4.76 -19.43
CA PRO A 454 11.68 5.42 -20.32
C PRO A 454 10.41 5.94 -19.61
N ALA A 455 10.44 6.12 -18.30
CA ALA A 455 9.24 6.44 -17.52
C ALA A 455 8.66 7.84 -17.78
N GLN A 456 9.35 8.73 -18.49
CA GLN A 456 8.82 10.01 -18.98
C GLN A 456 7.85 9.86 -20.18
N ALA A 457 7.65 8.67 -20.70
CA ALA A 457 6.69 8.39 -21.77
C ALA A 457 5.28 8.88 -21.42
N TRP A 458 4.53 9.38 -22.43
CA TRP A 458 3.23 10.03 -22.21
C TRP A 458 2.10 9.03 -21.97
N ASN A 459 2.13 7.90 -22.70
CA ASN A 459 1.03 6.93 -22.71
C ASN A 459 1.13 5.86 -21.61
N VAL A 460 2.28 5.74 -20.93
CA VAL A 460 2.49 4.76 -19.88
C VAL A 460 1.92 5.24 -18.53
N LEU A 461 1.65 4.31 -17.64
CA LEU A 461 1.42 4.57 -16.22
C LEU A 461 2.77 4.50 -15.51
N THR A 462 3.35 5.64 -15.17
CA THR A 462 4.59 5.70 -14.40
C THR A 462 4.28 5.57 -12.91
N VAL A 463 4.99 4.66 -12.25
CA VAL A 463 4.75 4.31 -10.85
C VAL A 463 5.94 4.74 -10.00
N GLY A 464 5.68 5.62 -9.05
CA GLY A 464 6.61 5.98 -7.98
C GLY A 464 6.42 5.10 -6.74
N ALA A 465 7.22 5.35 -5.72
CA ALA A 465 7.16 4.60 -4.48
C ALA A 465 6.82 5.50 -3.28
N TYR A 466 5.92 5.02 -2.41
CA TYR A 466 5.71 5.51 -1.05
C TYR A 466 5.98 4.38 -0.08
N THR A 467 5.91 4.59 1.24
CA THR A 467 6.13 3.53 2.20
C THR A 467 5.11 3.47 3.33
N GLN A 468 4.75 2.26 3.73
CA GLN A 468 4.01 1.92 4.94
C GLN A 468 4.95 1.41 6.05
N TYR A 469 6.20 1.12 5.72
CA TYR A 469 7.19 0.53 6.61
C TYR A 469 7.94 1.64 7.35
N ASP A 470 7.57 1.91 8.59
CA ASP A 470 8.15 2.95 9.45
C ASP A 470 8.61 2.42 10.82
N THR A 471 8.86 1.12 10.94
CA THR A 471 9.26 0.49 12.20
C THR A 471 10.47 -0.41 12.03
N MET A 472 11.37 -0.37 12.99
CA MET A 472 12.52 -1.28 13.08
C MET A 472 12.22 -2.52 13.90
N THR A 473 10.97 -2.72 14.31
CA THR A 473 10.57 -3.94 15.02
C THR A 473 10.92 -5.18 14.23
N GLY A 474 11.65 -6.10 14.87
CA GLY A 474 12.13 -7.30 14.20
C GLY A 474 13.27 -7.08 13.20
N ALA A 475 13.97 -5.96 13.24
CA ALA A 475 15.15 -5.71 12.41
C ALA A 475 16.27 -6.74 12.69
N PRO A 476 17.11 -7.08 11.69
CA PRO A 476 18.24 -7.96 11.88
C PRO A 476 19.19 -7.45 12.96
N PRO A 477 19.97 -8.35 13.61
CA PRO A 477 21.04 -7.93 14.53
C PRO A 477 21.95 -6.89 13.87
N GLY A 478 22.22 -5.78 14.58
CA GLY A 478 22.99 -4.64 14.05
C GLY A 478 22.14 -3.45 13.59
N PHE A 479 20.82 -3.59 13.46
CA PHE A 479 19.90 -2.50 13.11
C PHE A 479 19.01 -2.05 14.27
N ASN A 480 19.20 -2.56 15.49
CA ASN A 480 18.30 -2.33 16.64
C ASN A 480 18.11 -0.84 16.98
N ASP A 481 19.17 -0.02 16.81
CA ASP A 481 19.13 1.41 17.12
C ASP A 481 18.97 2.31 15.88
N TRP A 482 18.71 1.71 14.70
CA TRP A 482 18.50 2.45 13.47
C TRP A 482 17.09 3.03 13.43
N THR A 483 16.90 4.13 12.69
CA THR A 483 15.60 4.80 12.56
C THR A 483 15.18 4.86 11.11
N PRO A 484 13.93 4.50 10.77
CA PRO A 484 13.38 4.69 9.42
C PRO A 484 13.43 6.16 9.01
N VAL A 485 13.76 6.44 7.74
CA VAL A 485 13.90 7.81 7.23
C VAL A 485 12.53 8.40 6.89
N ALA A 486 11.71 7.69 6.13
CA ALA A 486 10.38 8.17 5.77
C ALA A 486 9.33 7.70 6.80
N PRO A 487 8.47 8.58 7.31
CA PRO A 487 7.33 8.18 8.11
C PRO A 487 6.28 7.45 7.26
N ARG A 488 5.43 6.69 7.90
CA ARG A 488 4.35 5.93 7.26
C ARG A 488 3.47 6.80 6.39
N GLY A 489 3.27 6.36 5.15
CA GLY A 489 2.42 7.03 4.18
C GLY A 489 3.11 8.15 3.40
N GLU A 490 4.41 8.37 3.59
CA GLU A 490 5.19 9.38 2.89
C GLU A 490 5.95 8.80 1.70
N LEU A 491 6.54 9.67 0.86
CA LEU A 491 7.37 9.26 -0.28
C LEU A 491 8.50 8.35 0.20
N SER A 492 8.67 7.23 -0.46
CA SER A 492 9.84 6.38 -0.22
C SER A 492 11.13 7.15 -0.58
N PRO A 493 12.17 7.10 0.26
CA PRO A 493 13.46 7.70 -0.06
C PRO A 493 14.11 7.15 -1.33
N LEU A 494 13.57 6.05 -1.83
CA LEU A 494 14.03 5.37 -3.03
C LEU A 494 13.38 5.92 -4.31
N SER A 495 12.26 6.67 -4.20
CA SER A 495 11.47 7.11 -5.33
C SER A 495 12.06 8.33 -6.03
N ARG A 496 12.08 8.28 -7.37
CA ARG A 496 12.36 9.44 -8.21
C ARG A 496 11.07 10.18 -8.58
N THR A 497 11.18 11.43 -8.99
CA THR A 497 10.04 12.33 -9.22
C THR A 497 10.21 13.16 -10.50
N SER A 498 9.14 13.82 -10.98
CA SER A 498 9.23 14.78 -12.09
C SER A 498 9.34 16.24 -11.64
N ALA A 499 9.71 16.48 -10.37
CA ALA A 499 9.84 17.84 -9.85
C ALA A 499 10.87 18.69 -10.64
N ALA A 500 11.93 18.06 -11.14
CA ALA A 500 12.95 18.68 -11.98
C ALA A 500 12.56 18.84 -13.47
N PHE A 501 11.44 18.29 -13.92
CA PHE A 501 11.00 18.40 -15.32
C PHE A 501 10.59 19.82 -15.66
N SER A 502 10.87 20.26 -16.87
CA SER A 502 10.30 21.50 -17.38
C SER A 502 8.78 21.35 -17.55
N ARG A 503 8.05 22.49 -17.54
CA ARG A 503 6.58 22.51 -17.60
C ARG A 503 6.00 22.03 -18.94
N GLN A 504 6.82 21.84 -19.95
CA GLN A 504 6.42 21.34 -21.27
C GLN A 504 6.31 19.81 -21.34
N TRP A 505 6.73 19.11 -20.31
CA TRP A 505 6.70 17.66 -20.21
C TRP A 505 5.65 17.19 -19.20
N PRO A 506 5.15 15.95 -19.34
CA PRO A 506 4.12 15.43 -18.47
C PRO A 506 4.55 15.36 -17.01
N GLN A 507 3.59 15.38 -16.13
CA GLN A 507 3.82 15.15 -14.71
C GLN A 507 3.91 13.65 -14.45
N LYS A 508 4.93 13.22 -13.75
CA LYS A 508 5.23 11.86 -13.38
C LYS A 508 5.68 11.79 -11.91
N PRO A 509 5.46 10.70 -11.19
CA PRO A 509 4.62 9.55 -11.57
C PRO A 509 3.13 9.91 -11.60
N GLU A 510 2.28 9.04 -12.15
CA GLU A 510 0.82 9.18 -12.05
C GLU A 510 0.26 8.66 -10.73
N VAL A 511 0.87 7.60 -10.18
CA VAL A 511 0.50 6.96 -8.90
C VAL A 511 1.75 6.51 -8.15
N VAL A 512 1.58 6.23 -6.85
CA VAL A 512 2.61 5.61 -6.01
C VAL A 512 2.07 4.38 -5.32
N LEU A 513 2.90 3.33 -5.19
CA LEU A 513 2.61 2.13 -4.42
C LEU A 513 3.75 1.83 -3.44
N GLU A 514 3.60 0.80 -2.61
CA GLU A 514 4.61 0.43 -1.62
C GLU A 514 5.94 0.08 -2.30
N GLY A 515 7.00 0.74 -1.91
CA GLY A 515 8.35 0.52 -2.43
C GLY A 515 9.41 0.39 -1.34
N GLY A 516 8.98 0.18 -0.10
CA GLY A 516 9.91 0.05 1.01
C GLY A 516 10.50 1.38 1.50
N ASN A 517 11.36 1.28 2.49
CA ASN A 517 11.98 2.40 3.17
C ASN A 517 13.48 2.15 3.36
N ILE A 518 14.20 3.17 3.80
CA ILE A 518 15.56 3.05 4.30
C ILE A 518 15.59 3.43 5.78
N ALA A 519 16.62 2.96 6.48
CA ALA A 519 16.91 3.35 7.84
C ALA A 519 18.27 4.06 7.92
N ARG A 520 18.40 4.92 8.92
CA ARG A 520 19.60 5.68 9.23
C ARG A 520 20.24 5.14 10.49
N SER A 521 21.57 5.02 10.49
CA SER A 521 22.37 4.65 11.67
C SER A 521 22.24 5.66 12.82
N PRO A 522 22.49 5.27 14.08
CA PRO A 522 22.39 6.16 15.24
C PRO A 522 23.30 7.38 15.17
N ASP A 523 24.46 7.27 14.54
CA ASP A 523 25.40 8.39 14.32
C ASP A 523 25.08 9.24 13.09
N GLY A 524 24.07 8.86 12.30
CA GLY A 524 23.60 9.57 11.12
C GLY A 524 24.52 9.49 9.91
N THR A 525 25.53 8.60 9.91
CA THR A 525 26.55 8.55 8.85
C THR A 525 26.30 7.49 7.80
N ASP A 526 25.49 6.49 8.10
CA ASP A 526 25.19 5.37 7.18
C ASP A 526 23.69 5.16 7.01
N PHE A 527 23.34 4.61 5.84
CA PHE A 527 21.97 4.31 5.45
C PHE A 527 21.91 2.92 4.85
N ASP A 528 20.88 2.17 5.21
CA ASP A 528 20.60 0.85 4.64
C ASP A 528 19.10 0.59 4.56
N SER A 529 18.70 -0.46 3.85
CA SER A 529 17.31 -0.93 3.78
C SER A 529 17.24 -2.37 4.28
N PRO A 530 17.05 -2.58 5.59
CA PRO A 530 16.94 -3.91 6.14
C PRO A 530 15.64 -4.61 5.71
N PRO A 531 15.58 -5.96 5.74
CA PRO A 531 14.45 -6.74 5.23
C PRO A 531 13.07 -6.34 5.80
N ASN A 532 13.00 -5.89 7.06
CA ASN A 532 11.75 -5.43 7.69
C ASN A 532 11.22 -4.11 7.11
N LEU A 533 11.99 -3.41 6.30
CA LEU A 533 11.59 -2.23 5.54
C LEU A 533 11.39 -2.50 4.04
N GLN A 534 11.35 -3.78 3.64
CA GLN A 534 11.21 -4.24 2.25
C GLN A 534 10.00 -5.18 2.11
N LEU A 535 9.57 -5.43 0.88
CA LEU A 535 8.52 -6.37 0.56
C LEU A 535 9.10 -7.78 0.39
N LEU A 536 8.38 -8.79 0.85
CA LEU A 536 8.73 -10.19 0.62
C LEU A 536 8.24 -10.65 -0.76
N THR A 537 9.08 -11.40 -1.46
CA THR A 537 8.77 -11.89 -2.81
C THR A 537 9.44 -13.23 -3.13
N THR A 538 9.19 -13.77 -4.32
CA THR A 538 9.77 -15.01 -4.83
C THR A 538 11.22 -14.82 -5.24
N LYS A 539 12.03 -15.87 -5.08
CA LYS A 539 13.46 -15.89 -5.39
C LYS A 539 13.79 -16.84 -6.53
N ALA A 540 14.53 -16.36 -7.51
CA ALA A 540 15.06 -17.22 -8.58
C ALA A 540 16.18 -18.16 -8.08
N VAL A 541 16.25 -19.35 -8.66
CA VAL A 541 17.40 -20.24 -8.53
C VAL A 541 18.37 -19.96 -9.67
N ILE A 542 19.49 -19.31 -9.37
CA ILE A 542 20.49 -18.89 -10.36
C ILE A 542 21.72 -19.81 -10.25
N PRO A 543 22.05 -20.61 -11.28
CA PRO A 543 23.27 -21.43 -11.28
C PRO A 543 24.56 -20.55 -11.22
N PRO A 544 25.65 -20.97 -10.58
CA PRO A 544 25.88 -22.27 -9.94
C PRO A 544 25.40 -22.39 -8.49
N SER A 545 24.81 -21.34 -7.94
CA SER A 545 24.32 -21.29 -6.56
C SER A 545 22.92 -21.89 -6.49
N PHE A 546 22.83 -23.16 -6.09
CA PHE A 546 21.55 -23.78 -5.77
C PHE A 546 21.13 -23.37 -4.35
N SER A 547 20.51 -22.20 -4.22
CA SER A 547 19.88 -21.83 -2.96
C SER A 547 18.61 -22.65 -2.78
N SER A 548 18.43 -23.25 -1.61
CA SER A 548 17.15 -23.88 -1.22
C SER A 548 16.10 -22.84 -0.77
N ARG A 549 16.46 -21.55 -0.76
CA ARG A 549 15.57 -20.47 -0.35
C ARG A 549 14.66 -20.07 -1.50
N SER A 550 13.35 -20.06 -1.23
CA SER A 550 12.30 -19.67 -2.19
C SER A 550 11.89 -18.21 -2.07
N PHE A 551 12.24 -17.55 -0.98
CA PHE A 551 11.89 -16.14 -0.70
C PHE A 551 13.11 -15.25 -0.68
N THR A 552 12.89 -13.99 -1.04
CA THR A 552 13.80 -12.87 -0.89
C THR A 552 13.01 -11.60 -0.60
N THR A 553 13.70 -10.51 -0.29
CA THR A 553 13.07 -9.19 -0.15
C THR A 553 13.48 -8.28 -1.29
N THR A 554 12.59 -7.37 -1.65
CA THR A 554 12.81 -6.37 -2.70
C THR A 554 12.17 -5.03 -2.31
N HIS A 555 12.57 -3.96 -2.98
CA HIS A 555 12.14 -2.60 -2.66
C HIS A 555 12.18 -1.68 -3.89
N ALA A 556 11.96 -0.40 -3.66
CA ALA A 556 12.02 0.69 -4.63
C ALA A 556 10.86 0.71 -5.65
N THR A 557 11.00 1.51 -6.69
CA THR A 557 9.93 1.75 -7.66
C THR A 557 9.65 0.54 -8.55
N SER A 558 10.58 -0.43 -8.63
CA SER A 558 10.35 -1.71 -9.29
C SER A 558 9.25 -2.51 -8.59
N ALA A 559 9.35 -2.64 -7.26
CA ALA A 559 8.35 -3.31 -6.43
C ALA A 559 6.97 -2.63 -6.53
N ALA A 560 6.94 -1.30 -6.50
CA ALA A 560 5.72 -0.52 -6.69
C ALA A 560 5.08 -0.76 -8.07
N THR A 561 5.90 -0.88 -9.12
CA THR A 561 5.45 -1.10 -10.50
C THR A 561 4.81 -2.48 -10.70
N ALA A 562 5.39 -3.52 -10.12
CA ALA A 562 4.83 -4.86 -10.16
C ALA A 562 3.43 -4.91 -9.48
N GLN A 563 3.28 -4.25 -8.34
CA GLN A 563 1.99 -4.13 -7.66
C GLN A 563 0.97 -3.32 -8.48
N ALA A 564 1.39 -2.24 -9.16
CA ALA A 564 0.51 -1.47 -10.05
C ALA A 564 0.00 -2.32 -11.22
N ALA A 565 0.87 -3.15 -11.81
CA ALA A 565 0.49 -4.07 -12.87
C ALA A 565 -0.49 -5.15 -12.37
N SER A 566 -0.31 -5.66 -11.15
CA SER A 566 -1.26 -6.56 -10.48
C SER A 566 -2.64 -5.93 -10.33
N LEU A 567 -2.71 -4.69 -9.85
CA LEU A 567 -3.98 -3.96 -9.73
C LEU A 567 -4.63 -3.73 -11.10
N ALA A 568 -3.86 -3.37 -12.13
CA ALA A 568 -4.35 -3.19 -13.49
C ALA A 568 -4.92 -4.49 -14.06
N ALA A 569 -4.22 -5.61 -13.89
CA ALA A 569 -4.70 -6.93 -14.33
C ALA A 569 -5.96 -7.36 -13.57
N SER A 570 -6.03 -7.07 -12.26
CA SER A 570 -7.23 -7.35 -11.45
C SER A 570 -8.45 -6.53 -11.90
N ILE A 571 -8.25 -5.25 -12.27
CA ILE A 571 -9.32 -4.43 -12.87
C ILE A 571 -9.73 -5.00 -14.23
N THR A 572 -8.76 -5.42 -15.06
CA THR A 572 -9.03 -6.05 -16.36
C THR A 572 -9.81 -7.36 -16.19
N ALA A 573 -9.48 -8.17 -15.18
CA ALA A 573 -10.23 -9.39 -14.86
C ALA A 573 -11.67 -9.10 -14.44
N ALA A 574 -11.89 -8.03 -13.68
CA ALA A 574 -13.24 -7.60 -13.29
C ALA A 574 -14.04 -7.03 -14.49
N TYR A 575 -13.37 -6.37 -15.43
CA TYR A 575 -13.97 -5.67 -16.57
C TYR A 575 -13.23 -5.94 -17.88
N PRO A 576 -13.32 -7.17 -18.45
CA PRO A 576 -12.49 -7.57 -19.58
C PRO A 576 -12.79 -6.80 -20.89
N SER A 577 -13.93 -6.13 -20.98
CA SER A 577 -14.30 -5.33 -22.16
C SER A 577 -13.75 -3.90 -22.15
N LEU A 578 -13.21 -3.42 -21.01
CA LEU A 578 -12.71 -2.06 -20.93
C LEU A 578 -11.36 -1.90 -21.63
N TRP A 579 -11.18 -0.71 -22.18
CA TRP A 579 -9.96 -0.36 -22.91
C TRP A 579 -8.75 -0.14 -22.00
N PRO A 580 -7.51 -0.29 -22.49
CA PRO A 580 -6.30 0.04 -21.73
C PRO A 580 -6.28 1.47 -21.18
N GLU A 581 -6.81 2.44 -21.95
CA GLU A 581 -7.00 3.82 -21.52
C GLU A 581 -7.91 3.92 -20.29
N THR A 582 -8.94 3.08 -20.22
CA THR A 582 -9.91 3.04 -19.12
C THR A 582 -9.30 2.38 -17.88
N ILE A 583 -8.58 1.27 -18.04
CA ILE A 583 -7.87 0.62 -16.93
C ILE A 583 -6.89 1.60 -16.28
N ARG A 584 -6.10 2.34 -17.11
CA ARG A 584 -5.22 3.41 -16.63
C ARG A 584 -6.00 4.51 -15.92
N ALA A 585 -7.14 4.92 -16.46
CA ALA A 585 -7.99 5.94 -15.84
C ALA A 585 -8.53 5.48 -14.48
N LEU A 586 -9.02 4.24 -14.36
CA LEU A 586 -9.58 3.69 -13.12
C LEU A 586 -8.51 3.59 -12.01
N LEU A 587 -7.30 3.15 -12.34
CA LEU A 587 -6.19 3.14 -11.38
C LEU A 587 -5.93 4.55 -10.82
N VAL A 588 -5.76 5.52 -11.70
CA VAL A 588 -5.47 6.90 -11.29
C VAL A 588 -6.68 7.54 -10.61
N HIS A 589 -7.89 7.23 -11.05
CA HIS A 589 -9.13 7.73 -10.47
C HIS A 589 -9.37 7.21 -9.05
N SER A 590 -8.97 5.99 -8.76
CA SER A 590 -9.10 5.38 -7.42
C SER A 590 -8.04 5.87 -6.43
N ALA A 591 -6.97 6.51 -6.92
CA ALA A 591 -5.82 6.86 -6.10
C ALA A 591 -6.11 8.04 -5.17
N GLU A 592 -5.61 8.00 -3.94
CA GLU A 592 -5.75 9.07 -2.96
C GLU A 592 -4.43 9.35 -2.24
N TRP A 593 -4.25 10.61 -1.86
CA TRP A 593 -3.13 11.01 -1.03
C TRP A 593 -3.34 10.55 0.41
N THR A 594 -2.30 9.98 0.99
CA THR A 594 -2.28 9.57 2.40
C THR A 594 -2.36 10.81 3.33
N PRO A 595 -2.67 10.63 4.62
CA PRO A 595 -2.58 11.72 5.59
C PRO A 595 -1.19 12.40 5.62
N ALA A 596 -0.10 11.63 5.48
CA ALA A 596 1.26 12.16 5.46
C ALA A 596 1.52 13.03 4.21
N MET A 597 1.08 12.61 3.03
CA MET A 597 1.14 13.42 1.81
C MET A 597 0.32 14.70 1.94
N ASN A 598 -0.90 14.59 2.48
CA ASN A 598 -1.77 15.76 2.70
C ASN A 598 -1.19 16.77 3.70
N ALA A 599 -0.46 16.31 4.71
CA ALA A 599 0.15 17.16 5.70
C ALA A 599 1.23 18.11 5.12
N GLN A 600 1.88 17.72 4.02
CA GLN A 600 2.95 18.51 3.39
C GLN A 600 2.47 19.86 2.83
N PHE A 601 1.21 20.02 2.45
CA PHE A 601 0.67 21.30 1.99
C PHE A 601 -0.29 21.95 3.00
N ALA A 602 -0.54 21.34 4.15
CA ALA A 602 -1.48 21.88 5.15
C ALA A 602 -1.12 23.30 5.63
N ALA A 603 0.19 23.63 5.67
CA ALA A 603 0.70 24.94 6.04
C ALA A 603 0.55 26.00 4.93
N ASP A 604 0.54 25.61 3.65
CA ASP A 604 0.37 26.48 2.49
C ASP A 604 -0.68 25.91 1.53
N ASN A 605 -1.95 26.04 1.89
CA ASN A 605 -3.08 25.46 1.14
C ASN A 605 -3.29 26.11 -0.25
N LYS A 606 -2.21 26.46 -0.95
CA LYS A 606 -2.24 27.01 -2.31
C LYS A 606 -2.25 25.90 -3.37
N LYS A 607 -2.97 26.14 -4.46
CA LYS A 607 -2.99 25.25 -5.63
C LYS A 607 -1.59 24.97 -6.20
N THR A 608 -0.66 25.89 -6.08
CA THR A 608 0.73 25.72 -6.50
C THR A 608 1.47 24.66 -5.68
N ALA A 609 1.24 24.58 -4.38
CA ALA A 609 1.82 23.56 -3.51
C ALA A 609 1.25 22.17 -3.86
N ARG A 610 -0.08 22.07 -4.05
CA ARG A 610 -0.73 20.82 -4.48
C ARG A 610 -0.21 20.34 -5.83
N THR A 611 -0.06 21.24 -6.79
CA THR A 611 0.49 20.93 -8.13
C THR A 611 1.97 20.49 -8.04
N ALA A 612 2.74 21.02 -7.09
CA ALA A 612 4.11 20.55 -6.85
C ALA A 612 4.14 19.11 -6.36
N LEU A 613 3.22 18.75 -5.43
CA LEU A 613 3.12 17.39 -4.91
C LEU A 613 2.67 16.38 -5.97
N LEU A 614 1.87 16.77 -6.96
CA LEU A 614 1.56 15.91 -8.10
C LEU A 614 2.80 15.39 -8.83
N ARG A 615 3.89 16.18 -8.87
CA ARG A 615 5.15 15.77 -9.47
C ARG A 615 5.96 14.79 -8.61
N GLN A 616 5.55 14.58 -7.37
CA GLN A 616 6.18 13.64 -6.42
C GLN A 616 5.32 12.39 -6.23
N TYR A 617 4.02 12.54 -6.06
CA TYR A 617 3.09 11.48 -5.68
C TYR A 617 2.06 11.12 -6.76
N GLY A 618 2.01 11.88 -7.87
CA GLY A 618 0.87 11.75 -8.77
C GLY A 618 -0.44 11.98 -8.03
N MET A 619 -1.43 11.17 -8.32
CA MET A 619 -2.74 11.20 -7.67
C MET A 619 -2.77 10.42 -6.34
N GLY A 620 -1.64 9.85 -5.91
CA GLY A 620 -1.49 9.11 -4.66
C GLY A 620 -1.54 7.59 -4.83
N VAL A 621 -2.08 6.90 -3.84
CA VAL A 621 -2.11 5.44 -3.74
C VAL A 621 -3.43 4.91 -4.31
N PRO A 622 -3.41 4.11 -5.40
CA PRO A 622 -4.60 3.49 -5.97
C PRO A 622 -5.19 2.43 -5.03
N ASP A 623 -6.50 2.21 -5.15
CA ASP A 623 -7.25 1.22 -4.38
C ASP A 623 -8.13 0.39 -5.30
N LEU A 624 -7.99 -0.96 -5.24
CA LEU A 624 -8.75 -1.88 -6.08
C LEU A 624 -10.25 -1.82 -5.81
N GLY A 625 -10.63 -1.67 -4.54
CA GLY A 625 -12.04 -1.59 -4.15
C GLY A 625 -12.72 -0.36 -4.76
N ARG A 626 -12.08 0.81 -4.69
CA ARG A 626 -12.59 2.04 -5.34
C ARG A 626 -12.56 1.96 -6.86
N ALA A 627 -11.57 1.27 -7.44
CA ALA A 627 -11.47 1.11 -8.91
C ALA A 627 -12.54 0.18 -9.50
N THR A 628 -13.03 -0.80 -8.72
CA THR A 628 -13.92 -1.87 -9.21
C THR A 628 -15.35 -1.83 -8.67
N ARG A 629 -15.66 -0.94 -7.72
CA ARG A 629 -16.98 -0.92 -7.09
C ARG A 629 -17.56 0.48 -7.00
N SER A 630 -18.86 0.61 -7.27
CA SER A 630 -19.67 1.68 -6.74
C SER A 630 -20.28 1.24 -5.42
N ALA A 631 -20.30 2.12 -4.43
CA ALA A 631 -20.95 1.92 -3.13
C ALA A 631 -22.25 2.75 -3.08
N THR A 632 -23.08 2.55 -2.06
CA THR A 632 -24.32 3.32 -1.92
C THR A 632 -24.09 4.83 -1.86
N ASP A 633 -22.99 5.25 -1.24
CA ASP A 633 -22.58 6.65 -1.08
C ASP A 633 -21.57 7.12 -2.14
N ALA A 634 -21.22 6.27 -3.12
CA ALA A 634 -20.26 6.57 -4.17
C ALA A 634 -20.69 5.98 -5.51
N LEU A 635 -20.77 6.83 -6.52
CA LEU A 635 -21.14 6.48 -7.89
C LEU A 635 -19.94 6.68 -8.81
N THR A 636 -19.56 5.63 -9.57
CA THR A 636 -18.55 5.73 -10.62
C THR A 636 -19.16 5.43 -11.99
N LEU A 637 -18.99 6.35 -12.93
CA LEU A 637 -19.45 6.26 -14.31
C LEU A 637 -18.23 6.23 -15.25
N VAL A 638 -18.29 5.39 -16.28
CA VAL A 638 -17.25 5.25 -17.30
C VAL A 638 -17.86 5.50 -18.68
N ALA A 639 -17.18 6.31 -19.49
CA ALA A 639 -17.50 6.49 -20.90
C ALA A 639 -16.25 6.27 -21.75
N GLU A 640 -16.34 5.38 -22.74
CA GLU A 640 -15.33 5.11 -23.76
C GLU A 640 -15.86 5.59 -25.10
N ASP A 641 -15.06 6.37 -25.84
CA ASP A 641 -15.50 6.89 -27.14
C ASP A 641 -14.29 7.22 -28.05
N VAL A 642 -14.55 7.44 -29.32
CA VAL A 642 -13.57 7.80 -30.34
C VAL A 642 -13.92 9.17 -30.89
N ILE A 643 -13.13 10.18 -30.58
CA ILE A 643 -13.26 11.54 -31.12
C ILE A 643 -12.40 11.71 -32.37
N HIS A 644 -12.95 12.36 -33.42
CA HIS A 644 -12.17 12.78 -34.59
C HIS A 644 -11.78 14.25 -34.43
N PRO A 645 -10.60 14.51 -33.85
CA PRO A 645 -10.26 15.86 -33.37
C PRO A 645 -10.10 16.89 -34.49
N PHE A 646 -9.71 16.46 -35.69
CA PHE A 646 -9.36 17.36 -36.78
C PHE A 646 -9.93 16.92 -38.13
N LEU A 647 -10.14 17.87 -39.04
CA LEU A 647 -10.45 17.66 -40.44
C LEU A 647 -9.89 18.86 -41.25
N ASP A 648 -9.15 18.60 -42.30
CA ASP A 648 -8.56 19.63 -43.18
C ASP A 648 -7.83 20.75 -42.42
N GLY A 649 -7.07 20.41 -41.40
CA GLY A 649 -6.32 21.35 -40.56
C GLY A 649 -7.16 22.23 -39.63
N LYS A 650 -8.43 21.85 -39.39
CA LYS A 650 -9.35 22.53 -38.45
C LYS A 650 -9.81 21.59 -37.34
N MET A 651 -10.18 22.17 -36.21
CA MET A 651 -10.91 21.42 -35.15
C MET A 651 -12.25 20.90 -35.73
N ARG A 652 -12.61 19.65 -35.41
CA ARG A 652 -13.80 19.00 -35.99
C ARG A 652 -14.85 18.69 -34.94
N GLU A 653 -14.53 17.87 -33.96
CA GLU A 653 -15.49 17.31 -33.00
C GLU A 653 -15.25 17.79 -31.58
N ILE A 654 -16.34 17.96 -30.84
CA ILE A 654 -16.40 18.10 -29.38
C ILE A 654 -17.46 17.13 -28.93
N HIS A 655 -17.15 16.27 -27.98
CA HIS A 655 -18.11 15.33 -27.41
C HIS A 655 -18.73 15.88 -26.13
N TYR A 656 -20.04 15.75 -26.03
CA TYR A 656 -20.82 16.13 -24.85
C TYR A 656 -21.48 14.89 -24.27
N HIS A 657 -21.08 14.51 -23.08
CA HIS A 657 -21.66 13.39 -22.36
C HIS A 657 -22.68 13.90 -21.36
N ALA A 658 -23.96 13.57 -21.59
CA ALA A 658 -25.01 13.70 -20.60
C ALA A 658 -24.91 12.50 -19.65
N LEU A 659 -24.48 12.73 -18.44
CA LEU A 659 -24.32 11.69 -17.45
C LEU A 659 -25.67 11.37 -16.77
N PRO A 660 -25.94 10.11 -16.41
CA PRO A 660 -27.11 9.72 -15.62
C PRO A 660 -26.92 10.23 -14.17
N TRP A 661 -27.20 11.51 -13.98
CA TRP A 661 -26.91 12.22 -12.73
C TRP A 661 -28.04 11.98 -11.72
N PRO A 662 -27.77 11.67 -10.45
CA PRO A 662 -28.79 11.49 -9.42
C PRO A 662 -29.32 12.85 -8.94
N SER A 663 -29.86 13.66 -9.88
CA SER A 663 -30.21 15.07 -9.69
C SER A 663 -31.18 15.31 -8.55
N ASP A 664 -32.21 14.46 -8.43
CA ASP A 664 -33.25 14.62 -7.41
C ASP A 664 -32.68 14.40 -6.01
N ILE A 665 -31.88 13.34 -5.85
CA ILE A 665 -31.25 13.03 -4.56
C ILE A 665 -30.22 14.09 -4.18
N LEU A 666 -29.39 14.53 -5.13
CA LEU A 666 -28.42 15.60 -4.90
C LEU A 666 -29.13 16.93 -4.55
N ALA A 667 -30.28 17.21 -5.17
CA ALA A 667 -31.07 18.40 -4.84
C ALA A 667 -31.66 18.32 -3.42
N ASP A 668 -32.12 17.14 -3.01
CA ASP A 668 -32.68 16.91 -1.66
C ASP A 668 -31.60 17.01 -0.56
N LEU A 669 -30.34 16.67 -0.88
CA LEU A 669 -29.19 16.87 0.02
C LEU A 669 -28.82 18.36 0.22
N GLY A 670 -29.30 19.28 -0.61
CA GLY A 670 -29.16 20.71 -0.46
C GLY A 670 -27.68 21.16 -0.34
N ASP A 671 -27.34 21.77 0.77
CA ASP A 671 -25.98 22.30 1.03
C ASP A 671 -24.96 21.26 1.51
N ALA A 672 -25.32 19.97 1.58
CA ALA A 672 -24.39 18.92 1.97
C ALA A 672 -23.15 18.93 1.06
N PRO A 673 -21.92 18.80 1.63
CA PRO A 673 -20.71 18.78 0.83
C PRO A 673 -20.65 17.50 -0.01
N VAL A 674 -20.30 17.65 -1.28
CA VAL A 674 -20.08 16.55 -2.22
C VAL A 674 -18.75 16.72 -2.93
N ARG A 675 -18.20 15.60 -3.38
CA ARG A 675 -16.95 15.52 -4.13
C ARG A 675 -17.23 14.90 -5.48
N LEU A 676 -16.84 15.58 -6.55
CA LEU A 676 -16.85 15.06 -7.89
C LEU A 676 -15.40 14.89 -8.35
N ARG A 677 -15.03 13.71 -8.82
CA ARG A 677 -13.74 13.49 -9.47
C ARG A 677 -13.95 13.18 -10.95
N VAL A 678 -13.12 13.75 -11.80
CA VAL A 678 -13.11 13.49 -13.22
C VAL A 678 -11.71 13.09 -13.65
N THR A 679 -11.59 11.98 -14.36
CA THR A 679 -10.32 11.51 -14.93
C THR A 679 -10.53 11.23 -16.41
N LEU A 680 -9.74 11.91 -17.26
CA LEU A 680 -9.70 11.74 -18.71
C LEU A 680 -8.38 11.07 -19.09
N SER A 681 -8.44 9.94 -19.79
CA SER A 681 -7.28 9.17 -20.25
C SER A 681 -7.38 8.89 -21.74
N TYR A 682 -6.29 9.10 -22.48
CA TYR A 682 -6.17 8.83 -23.91
C TYR A 682 -4.72 8.56 -24.27
N PHE A 683 -4.47 7.94 -25.42
CA PHE A 683 -3.11 7.72 -25.91
C PHE A 683 -2.80 8.61 -27.10
N ILE A 684 -1.62 9.22 -27.10
CA ILE A 684 -1.14 10.04 -28.20
C ILE A 684 -0.22 9.23 -29.13
N GLU A 685 -0.26 9.53 -30.42
CA GLU A 685 0.77 9.07 -31.34
C GLU A 685 1.99 9.99 -31.24
N PRO A 686 3.19 9.45 -30.93
CA PRO A 686 4.37 10.28 -30.71
C PRO A 686 4.96 10.76 -32.02
N ASN A 687 5.59 11.96 -31.99
CA ASN A 687 6.43 12.48 -33.06
C ASN A 687 7.89 12.54 -32.57
N PRO A 688 8.73 11.55 -32.89
CA PRO A 688 10.08 11.46 -32.35
C PRO A 688 11.03 12.52 -32.86
N ALA A 689 10.67 13.24 -33.95
CA ALA A 689 11.51 14.28 -34.54
C ALA A 689 11.63 15.51 -33.63
N ARG A 690 12.75 15.64 -32.90
CA ARG A 690 13.04 16.79 -32.01
C ARG A 690 13.34 18.08 -32.75
N ARG A 691 12.38 18.58 -33.54
CA ARG A 691 12.55 19.84 -34.29
C ARG A 691 11.89 21.04 -33.63
N GLY A 692 11.35 20.87 -32.46
CA GLY A 692 10.59 21.84 -31.71
C GLY A 692 9.44 21.17 -30.93
N TRP A 693 8.67 21.95 -30.17
CA TRP A 693 7.60 21.43 -29.33
C TRP A 693 6.24 22.10 -29.58
N ARG A 694 6.16 22.91 -30.62
CA ARG A 694 4.92 23.61 -31.00
C ARG A 694 4.43 23.17 -32.38
N ARG A 695 3.11 23.06 -32.53
CA ARG A 695 2.40 22.77 -33.77
C ARG A 695 2.89 21.48 -34.45
N ARG A 696 3.23 21.50 -35.71
CA ARG A 696 3.69 20.33 -36.49
C ARG A 696 4.95 19.65 -35.93
N TYR A 697 5.65 20.33 -35.05
CA TYR A 697 6.84 19.80 -34.36
C TYR A 697 6.56 19.37 -32.92
N SER A 698 5.29 19.44 -32.47
CA SER A 698 4.91 18.93 -31.16
C SER A 698 5.14 17.45 -31.10
N TYR A 699 5.41 16.94 -29.88
CA TYR A 699 5.59 15.52 -29.65
C TYR A 699 4.26 14.77 -29.77
N ALA A 700 3.20 15.30 -29.17
CA ALA A 700 1.89 14.69 -29.17
C ALA A 700 1.12 14.96 -30.47
N SER A 701 0.45 13.91 -30.97
CA SER A 701 -0.44 14.01 -32.16
C SER A 701 -1.60 14.96 -31.93
N HIS A 702 -2.18 14.93 -30.74
CA HIS A 702 -3.30 15.73 -30.28
C HIS A 702 -3.24 15.83 -28.75
N GLY A 703 -4.08 16.63 -28.16
CA GLY A 703 -4.44 16.60 -26.76
C GLY A 703 -5.94 16.58 -26.62
N LEU A 704 -6.43 16.12 -25.47
CA LEU A 704 -7.84 16.22 -25.08
C LEU A 704 -7.94 16.93 -23.73
N ARG A 705 -9.05 17.67 -23.56
CA ARG A 705 -9.39 18.35 -22.30
C ARG A 705 -10.83 18.04 -21.95
N PHE A 706 -11.17 18.13 -20.68
CA PHE A 706 -12.54 18.04 -20.20
C PHE A 706 -12.98 19.33 -19.51
N ASP A 707 -14.29 19.54 -19.49
CA ASP A 707 -14.91 20.58 -18.68
C ASP A 707 -16.35 20.14 -18.31
N ILE A 708 -16.85 20.64 -17.21
CA ILE A 708 -18.22 20.35 -16.75
C ILE A 708 -19.14 21.56 -16.97
N ARG A 709 -20.42 21.30 -17.18
CA ARG A 709 -21.43 22.35 -17.23
C ARG A 709 -21.54 23.05 -15.87
N ARG A 710 -21.66 24.39 -15.85
CA ARG A 710 -21.91 25.16 -14.64
C ARG A 710 -23.37 25.03 -14.20
N ALA A 711 -23.65 25.13 -12.90
CA ALA A 711 -25.01 24.98 -12.37
C ALA A 711 -26.06 25.89 -13.01
N THR A 712 -25.73 27.13 -13.31
CA THR A 712 -26.64 28.11 -13.90
C THR A 712 -26.56 28.23 -15.41
N GLU A 713 -25.78 27.37 -16.06
CA GLU A 713 -25.48 27.46 -17.49
C GLU A 713 -26.49 26.62 -18.32
N SER A 714 -27.07 27.23 -19.32
CA SER A 714 -27.89 26.50 -20.29
C SER A 714 -27.01 25.60 -21.17
N THR A 715 -27.58 24.55 -21.76
CA THR A 715 -26.85 23.68 -22.71
C THR A 715 -26.21 24.49 -23.84
N SER A 716 -26.93 25.46 -24.41
CA SER A 716 -26.42 26.31 -25.51
C SER A 716 -25.25 27.21 -25.06
N ASP A 717 -25.28 27.73 -23.82
CA ASP A 717 -24.19 28.55 -23.31
C ASP A 717 -22.97 27.69 -22.97
N PHE A 718 -23.18 26.47 -22.46
CA PHE A 718 -22.14 25.49 -22.25
C PHE A 718 -21.42 25.15 -23.57
N GLU A 719 -22.19 24.81 -24.61
CA GLU A 719 -21.64 24.53 -25.94
C GLU A 719 -20.82 25.72 -26.50
N LYS A 720 -21.33 26.96 -26.36
CA LYS A 720 -20.61 28.16 -26.79
C LYS A 720 -19.31 28.36 -26.01
N ARG A 721 -19.34 28.14 -24.71
CA ARG A 721 -18.15 28.28 -23.83
C ARG A 721 -17.09 27.25 -24.19
N ILE A 722 -17.46 25.99 -24.39
CA ILE A 722 -16.51 24.93 -24.78
C ILE A 722 -15.93 25.19 -26.16
N ASN A 723 -16.73 25.60 -27.14
CA ASN A 723 -16.24 25.99 -28.46
C ASN A 723 -15.22 27.13 -28.37
N GLN A 724 -15.48 28.15 -27.53
CA GLN A 724 -14.54 29.24 -27.32
C GLN A 724 -13.24 28.78 -26.65
N LYS A 725 -13.30 27.84 -25.69
CA LYS A 725 -12.12 27.26 -25.06
C LYS A 725 -11.28 26.45 -26.06
N ALA A 726 -11.90 25.59 -26.86
CA ALA A 726 -11.22 24.83 -27.89
C ALA A 726 -10.49 25.74 -28.89
N LEU A 727 -11.15 26.83 -29.36
CA LEU A 727 -10.53 27.83 -30.22
C LEU A 727 -9.39 28.61 -29.55
N ALA A 728 -9.51 28.93 -28.25
CA ALA A 728 -8.45 29.62 -27.51
C ALA A 728 -7.21 28.73 -27.35
N GLU A 729 -7.38 27.43 -27.09
CA GLU A 729 -6.29 26.46 -27.05
C GLU A 729 -5.61 26.35 -28.43
N ASP A 730 -6.40 26.35 -29.52
CA ASP A 730 -5.89 26.33 -30.88
C ASP A 730 -5.05 27.56 -31.23
N GLU A 731 -5.45 28.73 -30.79
CA GLU A 731 -4.75 30.00 -30.99
C GLU A 731 -3.65 30.27 -29.96
N LEU A 732 -3.40 29.35 -29.03
CA LEU A 732 -2.43 29.48 -27.91
C LEU A 732 -2.71 30.74 -27.04
N ARG A 733 -3.95 31.13 -26.91
CA ARG A 733 -4.36 32.23 -26.03
C ARG A 733 -4.40 31.76 -24.58
N PRO A 734 -4.10 32.63 -23.61
CA PRO A 734 -4.28 32.31 -22.18
C PRO A 734 -5.73 31.91 -21.91
N ALA A 735 -5.94 30.85 -21.14
CA ALA A 735 -7.26 30.47 -20.69
C ALA A 735 -7.92 31.62 -19.92
N SER A 736 -9.20 31.85 -20.18
CA SER A 736 -9.99 32.77 -19.34
C SER A 736 -10.03 32.28 -17.91
N ALA A 737 -10.00 33.20 -16.94
CA ALA A 737 -10.11 32.88 -15.52
C ALA A 737 -11.53 32.38 -15.22
N ASP A 738 -11.72 31.08 -15.30
CA ASP A 738 -13.02 30.43 -15.14
C ASP A 738 -13.04 29.46 -13.99
N ASP A 739 -14.05 29.55 -13.10
CA ASP A 739 -14.53 28.58 -12.11
C ASP A 739 -13.43 27.74 -11.40
N THR A 740 -12.26 28.38 -11.26
CA THR A 740 -11.04 27.71 -10.76
C THR A 740 -11.03 27.54 -9.25
N GLY A 741 -11.96 28.19 -8.53
CA GLY A 741 -12.05 28.20 -7.07
C GLY A 741 -12.40 26.83 -6.51
N GLU A 742 -13.29 26.11 -7.16
CA GLU A 742 -13.91 24.89 -6.70
C GLU A 742 -13.10 23.61 -7.08
N TRP A 743 -12.20 23.71 -8.05
CA TRP A 743 -11.34 22.60 -8.45
C TRP A 743 -10.08 22.52 -7.58
N PHE A 744 -9.71 21.32 -7.16
CA PHE A 744 -8.60 21.07 -6.23
C PHE A 744 -7.25 21.48 -6.82
N PHE A 745 -6.97 21.08 -8.05
CA PHE A 745 -5.77 21.48 -8.80
C PHE A 745 -6.02 22.68 -9.71
N GLY A 746 -7.15 22.69 -10.41
CA GLY A 746 -7.63 23.77 -11.24
C GLY A 746 -7.04 23.78 -12.66
N THR A 747 -7.37 24.86 -13.41
CA THR A 747 -7.15 24.96 -14.84
C THR A 747 -5.73 24.69 -15.30
N ARG A 748 -4.70 25.08 -14.54
CA ARG A 748 -3.30 24.81 -14.90
C ARG A 748 -2.98 23.32 -14.97
N GLN A 749 -3.58 22.54 -14.11
CA GLN A 749 -3.43 21.10 -14.10
C GLN A 749 -4.24 20.45 -15.22
N GLN A 750 -5.47 20.87 -15.40
CA GLN A 750 -6.33 20.39 -16.47
C GLN A 750 -5.73 20.67 -17.86
N GLN A 751 -4.89 21.72 -17.99
CA GLN A 751 -4.17 22.09 -19.23
C GLN A 751 -2.71 21.64 -19.26
N ALA A 752 -2.23 20.91 -18.25
CA ALA A 752 -0.85 20.41 -18.24
C ALA A 752 -0.58 19.47 -19.44
N PRO A 753 0.66 19.39 -19.92
CA PRO A 753 1.04 18.39 -20.93
C PRO A 753 0.85 16.97 -20.37
N GLY A 754 0.49 16.04 -21.26
CA GLY A 754 0.26 14.64 -20.91
C GLY A 754 -0.94 14.07 -21.64
N SER A 755 -1.17 12.79 -21.48
CA SER A 755 -2.29 12.04 -22.06
C SER A 755 -3.27 11.51 -20.98
N LEU A 756 -3.14 12.07 -19.77
CA LEU A 756 -4.01 11.77 -18.62
C LEU A 756 -4.21 13.02 -17.78
N HIS A 757 -5.47 13.34 -17.48
CA HIS A 757 -5.86 14.51 -16.71
C HIS A 757 -6.87 14.11 -15.66
N SER A 758 -6.61 14.41 -14.38
CA SER A 758 -7.52 14.18 -13.28
C SER A 758 -7.61 15.41 -12.40
N ASP A 759 -8.83 15.75 -11.97
CA ASP A 759 -9.07 16.82 -11.00
C ASP A 759 -10.31 16.51 -10.15
N ILE A 760 -10.40 17.18 -9.02
CA ILE A 760 -11.45 16.99 -8.02
C ILE A 760 -12.17 18.32 -7.84
N TRP A 761 -13.48 18.30 -8.03
CA TRP A 761 -14.37 19.41 -7.73
C TRP A 761 -15.05 19.17 -6.36
N THR A 762 -15.17 20.21 -5.56
CA THR A 762 -15.87 20.17 -4.28
C THR A 762 -16.86 21.31 -4.19
N GLY A 763 -18.09 21.03 -3.74
CA GLY A 763 -19.16 22.01 -3.63
C GLY A 763 -20.37 21.46 -2.91
N SER A 764 -21.53 22.12 -3.04
CA SER A 764 -22.79 21.64 -2.48
C SER A 764 -23.46 20.61 -3.41
N ALA A 765 -24.24 19.70 -2.83
CA ALA A 765 -25.00 18.71 -3.57
C ALA A 765 -26.02 19.40 -4.51
N ALA A 766 -26.67 20.47 -4.07
CA ALA A 766 -27.62 21.22 -4.90
C ALA A 766 -26.95 21.88 -6.13
N ASP A 767 -25.71 22.35 -6.02
CA ASP A 767 -24.96 22.89 -7.16
C ASP A 767 -24.57 21.77 -8.11
N LEU A 768 -24.09 20.63 -7.58
CA LEU A 768 -23.74 19.46 -8.39
C LEU A 768 -24.96 18.89 -9.14
N ALA A 769 -26.13 18.88 -8.52
CA ALA A 769 -27.39 18.42 -9.12
C ALA A 769 -27.69 19.06 -10.48
N GLN A 770 -27.26 20.29 -10.70
CA GLN A 770 -27.52 21.06 -11.91
C GLN A 770 -26.43 20.91 -12.97
N ARG A 771 -25.30 20.26 -12.66
CA ARG A 771 -24.13 20.21 -13.55
C ARG A 771 -24.17 19.09 -14.59
N GLY A 772 -24.87 18.05 -14.47
CA GLY A 772 -25.17 16.84 -15.25
C GLY A 772 -24.60 16.61 -16.66
N ALA A 773 -23.54 17.34 -17.10
CA ALA A 773 -22.92 17.14 -18.39
C ALA A 773 -21.40 17.45 -18.39
N ILE A 774 -20.64 16.63 -19.12
CA ILE A 774 -19.22 16.79 -19.36
C ILE A 774 -18.98 16.97 -20.85
N ALA A 775 -18.04 17.87 -21.21
CA ALA A 775 -17.51 18.01 -22.56
C ALA A 775 -16.08 17.49 -22.63
N VAL A 776 -15.76 16.77 -23.70
CA VAL A 776 -14.38 16.42 -24.11
C VAL A 776 -14.09 17.13 -25.43
N TYR A 777 -13.01 17.91 -25.44
CA TYR A 777 -12.65 18.72 -26.60
C TYR A 777 -11.15 18.64 -26.93
N PRO A 778 -10.79 18.74 -28.23
CA PRO A 778 -9.41 18.54 -28.69
C PRO A 778 -8.52 19.77 -28.46
N VAL A 779 -7.23 19.50 -28.38
CA VAL A 779 -6.13 20.48 -28.37
C VAL A 779 -5.19 20.18 -29.53
N THR A 780 -4.67 21.22 -30.14
CA THR A 780 -3.79 21.12 -31.32
C THR A 780 -2.53 20.31 -31.03
N GLY A 781 -2.23 19.38 -31.97
CA GLY A 781 -1.01 18.62 -32.05
C GLY A 781 -0.52 18.48 -33.49
N TRP A 782 0.47 17.62 -33.74
CA TRP A 782 1.05 17.49 -35.07
C TRP A 782 0.10 16.86 -36.11
N TRP A 783 -0.93 16.11 -35.68
CA TRP A 783 -1.95 15.59 -36.62
C TRP A 783 -2.63 16.71 -37.40
N LYS A 784 -2.95 17.82 -36.71
CA LYS A 784 -3.58 18.98 -37.37
C LYS A 784 -2.67 19.67 -38.34
N GLU A 785 -1.40 19.79 -37.98
CA GLU A 785 -0.43 20.70 -38.66
C GLU A 785 0.47 19.97 -39.69
N ASN A 786 0.35 18.63 -39.80
CA ASN A 786 1.18 17.85 -40.73
C ASN A 786 0.33 16.98 -41.68
N PRO A 787 -0.33 17.59 -42.66
CA PRO A 787 -1.21 16.86 -43.58
C PRO A 787 -0.47 15.83 -44.45
N GLY A 788 0.86 15.95 -44.58
CA GLY A 788 1.68 15.03 -45.40
C GLY A 788 1.77 13.61 -44.81
N ARG A 789 1.33 13.38 -43.56
CA ARG A 789 1.22 12.05 -42.95
C ARG A 789 -0.19 11.48 -43.01
N ASP A 790 -1.15 12.23 -43.58
CA ASP A 790 -2.56 11.86 -43.74
C ASP A 790 -3.25 11.26 -42.47
N ARG A 791 -2.98 11.89 -41.34
CA ARG A 791 -3.54 11.46 -40.01
C ARG A 791 -4.58 12.43 -39.46
N SER A 792 -4.87 13.53 -40.20
CA SER A 792 -5.76 14.58 -39.68
C SER A 792 -7.21 14.12 -39.46
N SER A 793 -7.62 13.02 -40.12
CA SER A 793 -8.96 12.43 -39.99
C SER A 793 -9.01 11.23 -39.05
N ASP A 794 -7.87 10.82 -38.48
CA ASP A 794 -7.85 9.64 -37.60
C ASP A 794 -8.65 9.92 -36.32
N GLY A 795 -9.28 8.87 -35.80
CA GLY A 795 -9.97 8.89 -34.51
C GLY A 795 -8.97 8.76 -33.36
N ALA A 796 -9.22 9.48 -32.28
CA ALA A 796 -8.51 9.38 -31.01
C ALA A 796 -9.42 8.71 -29.99
N ARG A 797 -9.03 7.55 -29.47
CA ARG A 797 -9.72 6.85 -28.38
C ARG A 797 -9.48 7.61 -27.08
N TYR A 798 -10.50 7.67 -26.23
CA TYR A 798 -10.40 8.20 -24.89
C TYR A 798 -11.37 7.52 -23.93
N SER A 799 -11.06 7.60 -22.65
CA SER A 799 -11.92 7.21 -21.55
C SER A 799 -12.10 8.37 -20.59
N VAL A 800 -13.35 8.59 -20.15
CA VAL A 800 -13.69 9.49 -19.06
C VAL A 800 -14.25 8.68 -17.92
N VAL A 801 -13.65 8.79 -16.76
CA VAL A 801 -14.14 8.23 -15.49
C VAL A 801 -14.61 9.38 -14.60
N VAL A 802 -15.83 9.26 -14.08
CA VAL A 802 -16.45 10.28 -13.22
C VAL A 802 -16.97 9.61 -11.97
N SER A 803 -16.59 10.08 -10.79
CA SER A 803 -17.20 9.64 -9.54
C SER A 803 -17.81 10.80 -8.76
N ILE A 804 -18.93 10.50 -8.09
CA ILE A 804 -19.59 11.38 -7.13
C ILE A 804 -19.52 10.67 -5.78
N GLU A 805 -19.10 11.39 -4.77
CA GLU A 805 -19.06 10.94 -3.38
C GLU A 805 -19.86 11.90 -2.51
N THR A 806 -20.61 11.37 -1.55
CA THR A 806 -21.39 12.11 -0.57
C THR A 806 -20.85 11.84 0.85
N PRO A 807 -19.67 12.37 1.22
CA PRO A 807 -19.00 12.03 2.47
C PRO A 807 -19.87 12.30 3.69
N GLY A 808 -20.01 11.31 4.58
CA GLY A 808 -20.76 11.44 5.83
C GLY A 808 -22.29 11.51 5.67
N GLN A 809 -22.81 11.19 4.48
CA GLN A 809 -24.24 11.05 4.22
C GLN A 809 -24.57 9.58 4.01
N ASP A 810 -25.54 9.06 4.74
CA ASP A 810 -26.09 7.71 4.54
C ASP A 810 -27.20 7.76 3.50
N VAL A 811 -26.83 7.99 2.23
CA VAL A 811 -27.76 8.17 1.11
C VAL A 811 -27.33 7.32 -0.06
N ASP A 812 -28.27 6.53 -0.58
CA ASP A 812 -28.05 5.70 -1.75
C ASP A 812 -28.15 6.53 -3.05
N ILE A 813 -26.99 6.90 -3.61
CA ILE A 813 -26.90 7.59 -4.91
C ILE A 813 -26.70 6.60 -6.08
N TRP A 814 -26.35 5.34 -5.81
CA TRP A 814 -26.07 4.34 -6.82
C TRP A 814 -27.33 3.69 -7.40
N THR A 815 -28.22 3.19 -6.55
CA THR A 815 -29.42 2.43 -6.98
C THR A 815 -30.28 3.20 -7.98
N PRO A 816 -30.62 4.50 -7.79
CA PRO A 816 -31.39 5.25 -8.77
C PRO A 816 -30.70 5.39 -10.13
N VAL A 817 -29.37 5.56 -10.15
CA VAL A 817 -28.61 5.66 -11.40
C VAL A 817 -28.56 4.30 -12.10
N ALA A 818 -28.29 3.23 -11.36
CA ALA A 818 -28.30 1.87 -11.90
C ALA A 818 -29.66 1.53 -12.55
N GLN A 819 -30.76 1.96 -11.95
CA GLN A 819 -32.11 1.81 -12.54
C GLN A 819 -32.28 2.64 -13.83
N MET A 820 -31.77 3.87 -13.88
CA MET A 820 -31.83 4.71 -15.08
C MET A 820 -31.08 4.09 -16.27
N ILE A 821 -29.94 3.47 -16.02
CA ILE A 821 -29.12 2.83 -17.07
C ILE A 821 -29.47 1.35 -17.30
N GLY A 822 -30.48 0.81 -16.60
CA GLY A 822 -31.00 -0.55 -16.80
C GLY A 822 -30.06 -1.67 -16.33
N VAL A 823 -29.14 -1.38 -15.41
CA VAL A 823 -28.26 -2.40 -14.82
C VAL A 823 -29.06 -3.25 -13.83
N PRO A 824 -28.98 -4.60 -13.89
CA PRO A 824 -29.56 -5.46 -12.87
C PRO A 824 -28.90 -5.18 -11.51
N ILE A 825 -29.70 -4.90 -10.49
CA ILE A 825 -29.21 -4.69 -9.12
C ILE A 825 -29.27 -6.02 -8.39
N GLU A 826 -28.12 -6.60 -8.04
CA GLU A 826 -28.07 -7.70 -7.09
C GLU A 826 -28.12 -7.12 -5.68
N ILE A 827 -29.22 -7.36 -4.99
CA ILE A 827 -29.35 -7.06 -3.58
C ILE A 827 -28.59 -8.16 -2.82
N GLN A 828 -27.41 -7.86 -2.33
CA GLN A 828 -26.73 -8.71 -1.33
C GLN A 828 -27.46 -8.51 0.01
N THR A 829 -28.26 -9.53 0.40
CA THR A 829 -28.88 -9.62 1.73
C THR A 829 -27.91 -10.16 2.76
#